data_13c21bff5853eb5e040bff72dee86cbf
#
_entry.id   13c21bff5853eb5e040bff72dee86cbf
#
_cell.length_a   1.000
_cell.length_b   1.000
_cell.length_c   1.000
_cell.angle_alpha   90.00
_cell.angle_beta   90.00
_cell.angle_gamma   90.00
#
_symmetry.space_group_name_H-M   'P 1'
#
loop_
_entity.id
_entity.type
_entity.pdbx_description
1 polymer ?
#
loop_
_entity_poly.entity_id
_entity_poly.type
_entity_poly.pdbx_seq_one_letter_code
_entity_poly.pdbx_strand_id
1 'polypeptide(L)'
;MIKKLLVSLGSISLISSSILVVACENKQGKEDNRPLTDSAFTSLIDKINNSDDLEKLADLSFNINGKQVLKGEILPSLLENNPKILTITFKGSNKNKISVIVNNVSTEKGQNINISNTQGTADVFLAFKNNHSNKPPISKKVKFTGLQRNGGSDEHGRITGNQFSYFGGEKGFQEYLKLDLLQRFNYDNERYMNILKNSLNADSNNNVKDIKKIRDIDISDEQIKKFNEKAKTVGFDEYYNAALKGFTVPVYENNSSEAKLKVNDGPETGKGSSVIDSIGRDPNRTNGLARTITNETYKNIATQTFQVTFSSPNKYEEEIEEAQEFISKINSWSKEQFEAYMAIQIRNLETNFNYQNSEIEREIKNSDSNQYLGHINKLREQQKQLKEKFEKEKAELKAYDQEKLKKWQEEEIAKYKKKAEEEAGKIFRPTSGTMWILDHQTSPNETGSNKFYFGTNSHVAKAINDNLSSMSLTRIDKSVGIGQTLKLNSLDLNFKTFHFSGDLKQAIDVIFHATDFIEEDQRPTEFLESKQKEKFKNTGIYADFAVIEIDFDKLLKNYKDNNENSSNSNFWVQKQGQPITDIYKDKEVKDIVLDITNEYAKLDEKDKVKFKSSSYLEKEQYPTIERMISFNPNNKTDLDKFNNLESLYILDYPSAKDDYYFDKYEDQNQEAIKKFDFSLWTNSDQRYYNQSSRKEGYPQKYPNYLLDKGEFLSYQIGYRSFIDKPGLTDAFIASSRVGDKLYKLNKKEYFQYGLQIMPRFYAPSGGASGSSVRNNKNELIGVFHAANGSAKTGLATVFRSPGYNYQGLFGKYNLAEYDLIYGGAKHQINSYRYSLFRKYQNQSDFKTALFKEGLDRNKGIPEQFKFKENNFSKDHSKYFKK
;
A
#
# COMPACT_ATOMS: atom_id res chain seq x y z
N MET A 1 23.52 0.92 -15.50
CA MET A 1 23.10 0.50 -14.14
C MET A 1 23.68 1.41 -13.06
N ILE A 2 24.97 1.70 -13.04
CA ILE A 2 25.60 2.69 -12.14
C ILE A 2 24.89 4.03 -12.18
N LYS A 3 24.56 4.54 -13.38
CA LYS A 3 23.79 5.78 -13.57
C LYS A 3 22.41 5.75 -12.92
N LYS A 4 21.75 4.57 -12.81
CA LYS A 4 20.49 4.40 -12.08
C LYS A 4 20.68 4.24 -10.57
N LEU A 5 21.81 3.68 -10.12
CA LEU A 5 22.11 3.52 -8.70
C LEU A 5 22.37 4.88 -8.01
N LEU A 6 23.04 5.78 -8.76
CA LEU A 6 23.36 7.12 -8.24
C LEU A 6 22.17 8.09 -8.20
N VAL A 7 21.10 7.83 -8.94
CA VAL A 7 19.88 8.66 -8.96
C VAL A 7 18.78 8.11 -8.04
N SER A 8 18.81 6.82 -7.69
CA SER A 8 17.72 6.20 -6.93
C SER A 8 17.81 6.40 -5.42
N LEU A 9 17.58 7.61 -4.97
CA LEU A 9 17.12 7.84 -3.58
C LEU A 9 15.58 7.72 -3.46
N GLY A 10 14.89 7.26 -4.48
CA GLY A 10 13.43 7.26 -4.51
C GLY A 10 12.71 6.00 -4.96
N SER A 11 13.35 5.02 -5.59
CA SER A 11 12.63 3.82 -6.04
C SER A 11 13.58 2.69 -6.41
N ILE A 12 13.73 1.74 -5.51
CA ILE A 12 14.25 0.42 -5.88
C ILE A 12 13.07 -0.36 -6.45
N SER A 13 12.87 -0.29 -7.76
CA SER A 13 12.06 -1.28 -8.46
C SER A 13 12.94 -2.52 -8.65
N LEU A 14 12.63 -3.57 -7.93
CA LEU A 14 13.14 -4.90 -8.20
C LEU A 14 12.74 -5.29 -9.63
N ILE A 15 13.71 -5.36 -10.51
CA ILE A 15 13.52 -5.94 -11.85
C ILE A 15 13.49 -7.44 -11.65
N SER A 16 12.29 -8.01 -11.65
CA SER A 16 12.13 -9.45 -11.79
C SER A 16 12.51 -9.83 -13.22
N SER A 17 13.57 -10.59 -13.37
CA SER A 17 13.92 -11.22 -14.64
C SER A 17 12.86 -12.28 -14.99
N SER A 18 12.19 -12.07 -16.12
CA SER A 18 11.31 -13.05 -16.74
C SER A 18 12.09 -14.32 -17.07
N ILE A 19 11.70 -15.43 -16.47
CA ILE A 19 12.18 -16.75 -16.83
C ILE A 19 11.37 -17.20 -18.05
N LEU A 20 12.03 -17.29 -19.19
CA LEU A 20 11.48 -17.97 -20.37
C LEU A 20 11.50 -19.47 -20.11
N VAL A 21 10.33 -20.04 -19.93
CA VAL A 21 10.18 -21.51 -19.93
C VAL A 21 10.20 -21.96 -21.41
N VAL A 22 11.29 -22.55 -21.82
CA VAL A 22 11.35 -23.28 -23.10
C VAL A 22 10.88 -24.69 -22.85
N ALA A 23 9.75 -25.03 -23.46
CA ALA A 23 9.30 -26.43 -23.52
C ALA A 23 10.32 -27.27 -24.31
N CYS A 24 10.91 -28.24 -23.66
CA CYS A 24 11.76 -29.22 -24.32
C CYS A 24 10.98 -30.50 -24.67
N GLU A 25 11.03 -30.83 -25.95
CA GLU A 25 10.52 -32.12 -26.48
C GLU A 25 11.22 -33.32 -25.83
N ASN A 26 10.43 -34.30 -25.50
CA ASN A 26 10.86 -35.60 -25.00
C ASN A 26 11.67 -36.39 -26.06
N LYS A 27 12.94 -36.63 -25.79
CA LYS A 27 13.66 -37.79 -26.39
C LYS A 27 13.52 -38.98 -25.45
N GLN A 28 12.77 -39.95 -25.87
CA GLN A 28 12.65 -41.27 -25.21
C GLN A 28 14.01 -41.96 -25.16
N GLY A 29 14.60 -42.03 -23.96
CA GLY A 29 15.69 -42.97 -23.67
C GLY A 29 15.12 -44.35 -23.44
N LYS A 30 15.75 -45.43 -23.97
CA LYS A 30 15.39 -46.82 -23.74
C LYS A 30 15.33 -47.09 -22.24
N GLU A 31 14.15 -47.52 -21.74
CA GLU A 31 13.98 -47.96 -20.35
C GLU A 31 14.87 -49.18 -20.08
N ASP A 32 15.70 -49.10 -19.05
CA ASP A 32 16.46 -50.25 -18.51
C ASP A 32 15.52 -51.08 -17.65
N ASN A 33 15.01 -52.19 -18.22
CA ASN A 33 14.00 -53.07 -17.61
C ASN A 33 14.57 -54.09 -16.60
N ARG A 34 15.86 -53.97 -16.20
CA ARG A 34 16.41 -54.90 -15.20
C ARG A 34 15.79 -54.67 -13.81
N PRO A 35 15.41 -55.74 -13.06
CA PRO A 35 14.89 -55.59 -11.71
C PRO A 35 15.86 -54.89 -10.79
N LEU A 36 15.36 -53.99 -9.94
CA LEU A 36 16.17 -53.32 -8.91
C LEU A 36 16.42 -54.34 -7.78
N THR A 37 17.70 -54.67 -7.54
CA THR A 37 18.07 -55.57 -6.43
C THR A 37 17.87 -54.85 -5.08
N ASP A 38 17.57 -55.65 -4.02
CA ASP A 38 17.35 -55.09 -2.67
C ASP A 38 18.58 -54.38 -2.13
N SER A 39 19.78 -54.85 -2.45
CA SER A 39 21.03 -54.20 -2.05
C SER A 39 21.21 -52.83 -2.70
N ALA A 40 20.94 -52.74 -4.01
CA ALA A 40 20.99 -51.46 -4.74
C ALA A 40 19.89 -50.48 -4.26
N PHE A 41 18.68 -51.02 -4.00
CA PHE A 41 17.57 -50.23 -3.43
C PHE A 41 17.93 -49.66 -2.05
N THR A 42 18.41 -50.51 -1.11
CA THR A 42 18.82 -50.07 0.23
C THR A 42 19.91 -49.00 0.14
N SER A 43 20.96 -49.23 -0.65
CA SER A 43 22.05 -48.27 -0.84
C SER A 43 21.57 -46.92 -1.46
N LEU A 44 20.54 -46.94 -2.29
CA LEU A 44 19.94 -45.75 -2.85
C LEU A 44 19.17 -44.95 -1.77
N ILE A 45 18.33 -45.66 -0.98
CA ILE A 45 17.50 -45.04 0.06
C ILE A 45 18.37 -44.50 1.20
N ASP A 46 19.47 -45.16 1.56
CA ASP A 46 20.39 -44.71 2.62
C ASP A 46 21.02 -43.35 2.34
N LYS A 47 21.17 -42.96 1.06
CA LYS A 47 21.73 -41.68 0.64
C LYS A 47 20.77 -40.49 0.76
N ILE A 48 19.46 -40.75 0.98
CA ILE A 48 18.44 -39.70 1.06
C ILE A 48 18.34 -39.20 2.51
N ASN A 49 18.91 -38.08 2.86
CA ASN A 49 18.83 -37.49 4.23
C ASN A 49 17.95 -36.26 4.31
N ASN A 50 17.83 -35.52 3.23
CA ASN A 50 17.02 -34.32 3.13
C ASN A 50 16.29 -34.22 1.79
N SER A 51 15.43 -33.21 1.64
CA SER A 51 14.68 -33.00 0.40
C SER A 51 15.58 -32.80 -0.82
N ASP A 52 16.76 -32.18 -0.68
CA ASP A 52 17.67 -31.91 -1.79
C ASP A 52 18.30 -33.21 -2.32
N ASP A 53 18.59 -34.20 -1.43
CA ASP A 53 19.03 -35.54 -1.85
C ASP A 53 17.90 -36.28 -2.57
N LEU A 54 16.66 -36.14 -2.08
CA LEU A 54 15.49 -36.79 -2.70
C LEU A 54 15.19 -36.19 -4.07
N GLU A 55 15.27 -34.86 -4.22
CA GLU A 55 15.03 -34.13 -5.47
C GLU A 55 16.00 -34.49 -6.60
N LYS A 56 17.21 -34.97 -6.27
CA LYS A 56 18.15 -35.51 -7.25
C LYS A 56 17.65 -36.84 -7.85
N LEU A 57 16.85 -37.59 -7.13
CA LEU A 57 16.41 -38.94 -7.46
C LEU A 57 14.93 -38.99 -7.84
N ALA A 58 14.13 -38.03 -7.44
CA ALA A 58 12.67 -38.04 -7.60
C ALA A 58 12.14 -36.63 -7.88
N ASP A 59 11.01 -36.55 -8.54
CA ASP A 59 10.21 -35.32 -8.69
C ASP A 59 9.29 -35.19 -7.49
N LEU A 60 9.30 -34.04 -6.87
CA LEU A 60 8.36 -33.64 -5.83
C LEU A 60 7.25 -32.78 -6.47
N SER A 61 6.03 -33.26 -6.38
CA SER A 61 4.86 -32.53 -6.88
C SER A 61 3.93 -32.22 -5.72
N PHE A 62 3.58 -30.94 -5.60
CA PHE A 62 2.63 -30.48 -4.59
C PHE A 62 1.33 -30.07 -5.27
N ASN A 63 0.21 -30.64 -4.83
CA ASN A 63 -1.10 -30.35 -5.41
C ASN A 63 -2.07 -29.89 -4.33
N ILE A 64 -2.58 -28.68 -4.49
CA ILE A 64 -3.62 -28.11 -3.63
C ILE A 64 -4.89 -27.91 -4.46
N ASN A 65 -5.94 -28.62 -4.10
CA ASN A 65 -7.25 -28.50 -4.77
C ASN A 65 -7.22 -28.70 -6.30
N GLY A 66 -6.36 -29.59 -6.78
CA GLY A 66 -6.22 -29.89 -8.21
C GLY A 66 -5.24 -28.97 -8.95
N LYS A 67 -4.65 -27.98 -8.29
CA LYS A 67 -3.60 -27.11 -8.87
C LYS A 67 -2.23 -27.51 -8.35
N GLN A 68 -1.27 -27.59 -9.25
CA GLN A 68 0.13 -27.81 -8.90
C GLN A 68 0.73 -26.50 -8.40
N VAL A 69 1.44 -26.56 -7.29
CA VAL A 69 2.12 -25.42 -6.64
C VAL A 69 3.58 -25.74 -6.38
N LEU A 70 4.41 -24.72 -6.24
CA LEU A 70 5.85 -24.91 -6.01
C LEU A 70 6.12 -25.27 -4.53
N LYS A 71 7.22 -25.97 -4.28
CA LYS A 71 7.70 -26.32 -2.93
C LYS A 71 7.80 -25.11 -1.99
N GLY A 72 8.36 -24.01 -2.50
CA GLY A 72 8.51 -22.75 -1.73
C GLY A 72 7.20 -22.03 -1.41
N GLU A 73 6.06 -22.53 -1.86
CA GLU A 73 4.72 -22.00 -1.58
C GLU A 73 3.96 -22.85 -0.55
N ILE A 74 4.57 -23.93 -0.12
CA ILE A 74 3.97 -24.87 0.84
C ILE A 74 4.49 -24.54 2.23
N LEU A 75 3.63 -24.08 3.13
CA LEU A 75 3.99 -23.97 4.54
C LEU A 75 4.19 -25.35 5.17
N PRO A 76 5.21 -25.51 6.03
CA PRO A 76 5.43 -26.75 6.77
C PRO A 76 4.19 -27.27 7.48
N SER A 77 3.43 -26.42 8.15
CA SER A 77 2.20 -26.75 8.85
C SER A 77 1.08 -27.19 7.92
N LEU A 78 1.02 -26.67 6.69
CA LEU A 78 0.06 -27.13 5.69
C LEU A 78 0.38 -28.54 5.25
N LEU A 79 1.67 -28.84 5.05
CA LEU A 79 2.13 -30.17 4.70
C LEU A 79 1.87 -31.17 5.84
N GLU A 80 2.07 -30.76 7.10
CA GLU A 80 1.73 -31.56 8.29
C GLU A 80 0.24 -31.90 8.36
N ASN A 81 -0.62 -30.88 8.13
CA ASN A 81 -2.08 -31.06 8.21
C ASN A 81 -2.66 -31.82 7.02
N ASN A 82 -1.97 -31.84 5.90
CA ASN A 82 -2.39 -32.52 4.70
C ASN A 82 -1.22 -33.15 3.92
N PRO A 83 -0.62 -34.24 4.42
CA PRO A 83 0.51 -34.91 3.75
C PRO A 83 0.21 -35.37 2.31
N LYS A 84 -1.05 -35.58 1.97
CA LYS A 84 -1.49 -36.05 0.64
C LYS A 84 -1.30 -35.01 -0.48
N ILE A 85 -1.01 -33.78 -0.15
CA ILE A 85 -0.66 -32.74 -1.16
C ILE A 85 0.69 -33.03 -1.81
N LEU A 86 1.57 -33.80 -1.17
CA LEU A 86 2.88 -34.19 -1.68
C LEU A 86 2.83 -35.58 -2.37
N THR A 87 3.26 -35.57 -3.61
CA THR A 87 3.49 -36.83 -4.39
C THR A 87 4.97 -36.87 -4.78
N ILE A 88 5.57 -38.06 -4.63
CA ILE A 88 6.99 -38.28 -4.92
C ILE A 88 7.09 -39.34 -5.99
N THR A 89 7.73 -39.03 -7.11
CA THR A 89 7.90 -39.94 -8.26
C THR A 89 9.37 -40.03 -8.63
N PHE A 90 9.96 -41.24 -8.52
CA PHE A 90 11.37 -41.44 -8.88
C PHE A 90 11.62 -41.21 -10.37
N LYS A 91 12.84 -40.77 -10.71
CA LYS A 91 13.25 -40.41 -12.08
C LYS A 91 13.97 -41.57 -12.79
N GLY A 92 14.08 -41.43 -14.10
CA GLY A 92 14.89 -42.32 -14.96
C GLY A 92 14.57 -43.79 -14.81
N SER A 93 15.59 -44.62 -14.76
CA SER A 93 15.45 -46.09 -14.65
C SER A 93 14.76 -46.58 -13.38
N ASN A 94 14.54 -45.74 -12.39
CA ASN A 94 13.88 -46.06 -11.11
C ASN A 94 12.39 -45.67 -11.06
N LYS A 95 11.87 -44.99 -12.07
CA LYS A 95 10.53 -44.38 -12.10
C LYS A 95 9.39 -45.37 -11.73
N ASN A 96 9.44 -46.56 -12.25
CA ASN A 96 8.42 -47.59 -11.99
C ASN A 96 8.87 -48.67 -11.01
N LYS A 97 10.14 -48.62 -10.54
CA LYS A 97 10.73 -49.64 -9.67
C LYS A 97 10.60 -49.30 -8.19
N ILE A 98 10.41 -48.01 -7.84
CA ILE A 98 10.28 -47.54 -6.46
C ILE A 98 8.96 -46.79 -6.29
N SER A 99 8.18 -47.21 -5.31
CA SER A 99 7.01 -46.46 -4.82
C SER A 99 7.33 -45.80 -3.51
N VAL A 100 6.77 -44.57 -3.30
CA VAL A 100 6.94 -43.80 -2.08
C VAL A 100 5.58 -43.47 -1.49
N ILE A 101 5.44 -43.70 -0.20
CA ILE A 101 4.25 -43.27 0.56
C ILE A 101 4.69 -42.24 1.59
N VAL A 102 4.00 -41.14 1.63
CA VAL A 102 4.15 -40.12 2.69
C VAL A 102 3.30 -40.58 3.86
N ASN A 103 3.92 -41.09 4.90
CA ASN A 103 3.22 -41.64 6.06
C ASN A 103 2.78 -40.53 7.02
N ASN A 104 3.67 -39.58 7.30
CA ASN A 104 3.42 -38.49 8.22
C ASN A 104 4.35 -37.31 7.93
N VAL A 105 3.97 -36.16 8.42
CA VAL A 105 4.80 -34.96 8.45
C VAL A 105 4.76 -34.37 9.86
N SER A 106 5.89 -33.95 10.36
CA SER A 106 6.00 -33.34 11.69
C SER A 106 6.67 -31.98 11.59
N THR A 107 6.15 -31.03 12.34
CA THR A 107 6.71 -29.68 12.46
C THR A 107 7.14 -29.40 13.90
N GLU A 108 8.18 -28.62 14.04
CA GLU A 108 8.65 -28.13 15.35
C GLU A 108 7.73 -26.99 15.79
N LYS A 109 7.22 -27.11 17.04
CA LYS A 109 6.28 -26.17 17.63
C LYS A 109 6.91 -25.55 18.88
N GLY A 110 6.83 -24.23 18.98
CA GLY A 110 7.14 -23.46 20.17
C GLY A 110 5.88 -22.96 20.86
N GLN A 111 6.05 -22.14 21.87
CA GLN A 111 4.92 -21.54 22.57
C GLN A 111 4.21 -20.53 21.66
N ASN A 112 2.98 -20.83 21.27
CA ASN A 112 2.13 -20.02 20.40
C ASN A 112 2.65 -19.77 18.96
N ILE A 113 3.61 -20.57 18.49
CA ILE A 113 4.17 -20.43 17.15
C ILE A 113 4.59 -21.79 16.59
N ASN A 114 4.46 -21.97 15.27
CA ASN A 114 5.07 -23.09 14.58
C ASN A 114 6.48 -22.67 14.10
N ILE A 115 7.53 -23.21 14.75
CA ILE A 115 8.93 -22.89 14.46
C ILE A 115 9.30 -23.32 13.05
N SER A 116 8.84 -24.49 12.61
CA SER A 116 9.08 -24.98 11.25
C SER A 116 8.57 -24.01 10.18
N ASN A 117 7.43 -23.35 10.41
CA ASN A 117 6.93 -22.34 9.47
C ASN A 117 7.83 -21.11 9.38
N THR A 118 8.53 -20.73 10.45
CA THR A 118 9.49 -19.61 10.40
C THR A 118 10.77 -20.00 9.67
N GLN A 119 11.15 -21.27 9.73
CA GLN A 119 12.38 -21.78 9.12
C GLN A 119 12.17 -22.32 7.71
N GLY A 120 10.92 -22.63 7.31
CA GLY A 120 10.60 -23.32 6.05
C GLY A 120 11.09 -24.78 6.02
N THR A 121 11.01 -25.49 7.16
CA THR A 121 11.48 -26.88 7.28
C THR A 121 10.42 -27.80 7.88
N ALA A 122 10.42 -29.06 7.49
CA ALA A 122 9.56 -30.10 8.08
C ALA A 122 10.26 -31.45 8.08
N ASP A 123 9.95 -32.31 9.04
CA ASP A 123 10.36 -33.71 9.04
C ASP A 123 9.28 -34.55 8.36
N VAL A 124 9.61 -35.16 7.22
CA VAL A 124 8.70 -35.96 6.41
C VAL A 124 9.04 -37.45 6.56
N PHE A 125 8.11 -38.23 7.01
CA PHE A 125 8.26 -39.68 7.21
C PHE A 125 7.78 -40.43 5.96
N LEU A 126 8.74 -41.02 5.23
CA LEU A 126 8.52 -41.70 3.96
C LEU A 126 8.70 -43.18 4.10
N ALA A 127 7.85 -43.96 3.44
CA ALA A 127 8.04 -45.37 3.26
C ALA A 127 8.36 -45.68 1.79
N PHE A 128 9.55 -46.17 1.53
CA PHE A 128 10.04 -46.55 0.21
C PHE A 128 9.87 -48.03 -0.03
N LYS A 129 9.25 -48.42 -1.12
CA LYS A 129 9.01 -49.83 -1.50
C LYS A 129 9.71 -50.12 -2.81
N ASN A 130 10.51 -51.21 -2.83
CA ASN A 130 11.00 -51.80 -4.06
C ASN A 130 9.88 -52.65 -4.69
N ASN A 131 9.37 -52.24 -5.84
CA ASN A 131 8.23 -52.88 -6.53
C ASN A 131 8.59 -54.27 -7.10
N HIS A 132 9.87 -54.60 -7.13
CA HIS A 132 10.38 -55.92 -7.58
C HIS A 132 10.75 -56.84 -6.42
N SER A 133 10.42 -56.50 -5.19
CA SER A 133 10.74 -57.24 -3.99
C SER A 133 9.51 -57.44 -3.10
N ASN A 134 9.47 -58.58 -2.42
CA ASN A 134 8.45 -58.88 -1.41
C ASN A 134 8.82 -58.40 -0.01
N LYS A 135 9.99 -57.72 0.15
CA LYS A 135 10.41 -57.16 1.44
C LYS A 135 9.53 -56.00 1.86
N PRO A 136 9.37 -55.77 3.17
CA PRO A 136 8.64 -54.61 3.67
C PRO A 136 9.31 -53.28 3.23
N PRO A 137 8.53 -52.20 3.13
CA PRO A 137 9.08 -50.88 2.80
C PRO A 137 10.11 -50.43 3.81
N ILE A 138 11.12 -49.69 3.36
CA ILE A 138 12.08 -48.97 4.23
C ILE A 138 11.45 -47.65 4.63
N SER A 139 11.24 -47.48 5.95
CA SER A 139 10.76 -46.22 6.51
C SER A 139 11.95 -45.32 6.83
N LYS A 140 11.88 -44.05 6.41
CA LYS A 140 12.94 -43.06 6.64
C LYS A 140 12.36 -41.68 6.93
N LYS A 141 12.97 -40.98 7.88
CA LYS A 141 12.69 -39.59 8.13
C LYS A 141 13.59 -38.74 7.21
N VAL A 142 13.00 -37.85 6.43
CA VAL A 142 13.69 -36.96 5.49
C VAL A 142 13.39 -35.50 5.88
N LYS A 143 14.41 -34.73 6.13
CA LYS A 143 14.25 -33.30 6.46
C LYS A 143 13.99 -32.51 5.17
N PHE A 144 12.79 -31.95 5.03
CA PHE A 144 12.46 -31.04 3.95
C PHE A 144 12.90 -29.63 4.31
N THR A 145 13.54 -28.97 3.36
CA THR A 145 14.00 -27.57 3.41
C THR A 145 13.47 -26.80 2.21
N GLY A 146 13.56 -25.46 2.24
CA GLY A 146 13.09 -24.65 1.12
C GLY A 146 11.56 -24.57 0.99
N LEU A 147 10.82 -24.98 2.03
CA LEU A 147 9.39 -24.74 2.13
C LEU A 147 9.12 -23.25 2.41
N GLN A 148 7.89 -22.81 2.23
CA GLN A 148 7.47 -21.45 2.50
C GLN A 148 7.79 -21.06 3.95
N ARG A 149 8.32 -19.85 4.14
CA ARG A 149 8.55 -19.28 5.46
C ARG A 149 7.43 -18.31 5.81
N ASN A 150 6.83 -18.52 6.97
CA ASN A 150 5.83 -17.61 7.50
C ASN A 150 5.76 -17.75 9.03
N GLY A 151 5.96 -16.66 9.77
CA GLY A 151 5.80 -16.63 11.23
C GLY A 151 4.33 -16.70 11.71
N GLY A 152 3.36 -16.93 10.84
CA GLY A 152 1.96 -16.70 11.09
C GLY A 152 1.06 -17.93 11.24
N SER A 153 1.60 -19.08 11.56
CA SER A 153 0.78 -20.24 11.92
C SER A 153 0.61 -20.34 13.43
N ASP A 154 -0.60 -20.72 13.88
CA ASP A 154 -0.81 -21.09 15.29
C ASP A 154 -0.08 -22.43 15.61
N GLU A 155 -0.10 -22.85 16.87
CA GLU A 155 0.53 -24.12 17.28
C GLU A 155 -0.08 -25.37 16.65
N HIS A 156 -1.27 -25.26 16.12
CA HIS A 156 -1.94 -26.34 15.37
C HIS A 156 -1.65 -26.28 13.87
N GLY A 157 -0.79 -25.34 13.45
CA GLY A 157 -0.41 -25.17 12.04
C GLY A 157 -1.52 -24.57 11.17
N ARG A 158 -2.55 -23.99 11.77
CA ARG A 158 -3.61 -23.34 10.99
C ARG A 158 -3.11 -22.01 10.49
N ILE A 159 -3.18 -21.83 9.18
CA ILE A 159 -2.80 -20.60 8.53
C ILE A 159 -3.99 -19.67 8.62
N THR A 160 -3.77 -18.53 9.25
CA THR A 160 -4.81 -17.56 9.53
C THR A 160 -4.69 -16.32 8.67
N GLY A 161 -3.78 -16.37 7.72
CA GLY A 161 -3.46 -15.28 6.80
C GLY A 161 -2.43 -14.29 7.37
N ASN A 162 -2.05 -13.32 6.56
CA ASN A 162 -0.96 -12.42 6.91
C ASN A 162 -1.26 -11.51 8.10
N GLN A 163 -2.50 -11.14 8.34
CA GLN A 163 -2.82 -10.30 9.47
C GLN A 163 -2.56 -10.99 10.82
N PHE A 164 -2.66 -12.32 10.87
CA PHE A 164 -2.38 -13.08 12.10
C PHE A 164 -0.91 -13.50 12.22
N SER A 165 -0.14 -13.44 11.15
CA SER A 165 1.30 -13.76 11.18
C SER A 165 2.07 -12.88 12.16
N TYR A 166 1.63 -11.63 12.28
CA TYR A 166 2.20 -10.66 13.21
C TYR A 166 2.08 -11.11 14.67
N PHE A 167 1.00 -11.83 15.01
CA PHE A 167 0.68 -12.29 16.36
C PHE A 167 1.09 -13.74 16.61
N GLY A 168 1.73 -14.41 15.68
CA GLY A 168 2.05 -15.84 15.81
C GLY A 168 0.85 -16.77 15.53
N GLY A 169 -0.10 -16.32 14.70
CA GLY A 169 -1.29 -17.07 14.33
C GLY A 169 -2.57 -16.54 15.00
N GLU A 170 -3.68 -17.20 14.73
CA GLU A 170 -4.98 -16.77 15.25
C GLU A 170 -5.06 -16.82 16.78
N LYS A 171 -4.49 -17.84 17.39
CA LYS A 171 -4.46 -17.95 18.85
C LYS A 171 -3.69 -16.79 19.47
N GLY A 172 -2.50 -16.49 18.96
CA GLY A 172 -1.72 -15.32 19.40
C GLY A 172 -2.48 -14.02 19.21
N PHE A 173 -3.25 -13.90 18.13
CA PHE A 173 -4.12 -12.75 17.92
C PHE A 173 -5.26 -12.68 18.94
N GLN A 174 -5.91 -13.80 19.29
CA GLN A 174 -6.94 -13.84 20.33
C GLN A 174 -6.35 -13.46 21.71
N GLU A 175 -5.14 -13.90 22.03
CA GLU A 175 -4.45 -13.48 23.25
C GLU A 175 -4.13 -11.97 23.22
N TYR A 176 -3.65 -11.45 22.09
CA TYR A 176 -3.43 -10.02 21.93
C TYR A 176 -4.69 -9.19 22.15
N LEU A 177 -5.86 -9.68 21.70
CA LEU A 177 -7.14 -8.98 21.91
C LEU A 177 -7.57 -8.92 23.38
N LYS A 178 -7.06 -9.79 24.25
CA LYS A 178 -7.31 -9.75 25.71
C LYS A 178 -6.49 -8.69 26.43
N LEU A 179 -5.43 -8.19 25.78
CA LEU A 179 -4.58 -7.16 26.35
C LEU A 179 -5.31 -5.82 26.43
N ASP A 180 -5.04 -5.04 27.48
CA ASP A 180 -5.49 -3.64 27.54
C ASP A 180 -4.72 -2.75 26.51
N LEU A 181 -5.14 -1.50 26.39
CA LEU A 181 -4.56 -0.59 25.39
C LEU A 181 -3.07 -0.35 25.59
N LEU A 182 -2.62 -0.22 26.83
CA LEU A 182 -1.20 0.00 27.14
C LEU A 182 -0.37 -1.25 26.84
N GLN A 183 -0.88 -2.42 27.20
CA GLN A 183 -0.24 -3.70 26.91
C GLN A 183 -0.13 -3.93 25.41
N ARG A 184 -1.18 -3.64 24.62
CA ARG A 184 -1.14 -3.70 23.15
C ARG A 184 -0.13 -2.72 22.59
N PHE A 185 -0.12 -1.48 23.10
CA PHE A 185 0.87 -0.50 22.70
C PHE A 185 2.29 -1.01 22.93
N ASN A 186 2.59 -1.52 24.10
CA ASN A 186 3.93 -2.03 24.43
C ASN A 186 4.31 -3.22 23.53
N TYR A 187 3.40 -4.16 23.31
CA TYR A 187 3.61 -5.31 22.43
C TYR A 187 3.96 -4.89 21.01
N ASP A 188 3.16 -4.01 20.44
CA ASP A 188 3.37 -3.52 19.07
C ASP A 188 4.62 -2.66 18.98
N ASN A 189 4.85 -1.81 19.98
CA ASN A 189 5.96 -0.90 20.02
C ASN A 189 7.30 -1.64 20.07
N GLU A 190 7.44 -2.63 20.95
CA GLU A 190 8.65 -3.44 21.04
C GLU A 190 9.02 -4.08 19.70
N ARG A 191 8.04 -4.68 19.03
CA ARG A 191 8.25 -5.30 17.71
C ARG A 191 8.66 -4.28 16.66
N TYR A 192 7.98 -3.15 16.57
CA TYR A 192 8.29 -2.12 15.60
C TYR A 192 9.65 -1.48 15.88
N MET A 193 9.97 -1.20 17.15
CA MET A 193 11.28 -0.69 17.54
C MET A 193 12.42 -1.64 17.15
N ASN A 194 12.22 -2.94 17.27
CA ASN A 194 13.22 -3.93 16.83
C ASN A 194 13.42 -3.91 15.32
N ILE A 195 12.33 -3.74 14.53
CA ILE A 195 12.42 -3.56 13.07
C ILE A 195 13.25 -2.30 12.74
N LEU A 196 12.94 -1.18 13.38
CA LEU A 196 13.64 0.09 13.16
C LEU A 196 15.12 0.02 13.55
N LYS A 197 15.43 -0.55 14.70
CA LYS A 197 16.83 -0.78 15.12
C LYS A 197 17.60 -1.59 14.09
N ASN A 198 17.01 -2.66 13.58
CA ASN A 198 17.61 -3.47 12.53
C ASN A 198 17.80 -2.70 11.21
N SER A 199 16.82 -1.88 10.81
CA SER A 199 16.90 -1.05 9.60
C SER A 199 17.97 0.04 9.71
N LEU A 200 18.08 0.67 10.86
CA LEU A 200 19.09 1.71 11.13
C LEU A 200 20.49 1.15 11.38
N ASN A 201 20.59 -0.12 11.74
CA ASN A 201 21.84 -0.86 11.88
C ASN A 201 22.20 -1.68 10.63
N ALA A 202 21.78 -1.25 9.46
CA ALA A 202 22.09 -1.94 8.20
C ALA A 202 23.59 -2.22 7.96
N ASP A 203 24.47 -1.64 8.78
CA ASP A 203 25.85 -2.05 8.96
C ASP A 203 25.94 -3.10 10.04
N SER A 204 26.26 -4.32 9.63
CA SER A 204 26.37 -5.53 10.46
C SER A 204 27.23 -5.40 11.72
N ASN A 205 27.99 -4.35 11.87
CA ASN A 205 28.91 -4.12 12.97
C ASN A 205 28.50 -2.99 13.94
N ASN A 206 27.42 -2.28 13.67
CA ASN A 206 27.03 -1.13 14.47
C ASN A 206 25.67 -1.34 15.12
N ASN A 207 25.68 -1.64 16.40
CA ASN A 207 24.49 -1.45 17.21
C ASN A 207 24.06 0.02 17.16
N VAL A 208 22.75 0.31 17.10
CA VAL A 208 22.22 1.66 17.32
C VAL A 208 22.54 2.03 18.77
N LYS A 209 23.71 2.63 18.97
CA LYS A 209 24.22 2.90 20.31
C LYS A 209 23.63 4.17 20.91
N ASP A 210 23.23 5.11 20.07
CA ASP A 210 22.78 6.41 20.53
C ASP A 210 21.72 7.01 19.57
N ILE A 211 20.46 6.95 19.98
CA ILE A 211 19.34 7.52 19.24
C ILE A 211 19.53 9.02 19.06
N LYS A 212 20.07 9.74 20.04
CA LYS A 212 20.33 11.17 19.95
C LYS A 212 21.26 11.49 18.78
N LYS A 213 22.34 10.71 18.63
CA LYS A 213 23.31 10.88 17.53
C LYS A 213 22.71 10.56 16.17
N ILE A 214 21.94 9.46 16.07
CA ILE A 214 21.31 9.04 14.81
C ILE A 214 20.28 10.07 14.34
N ARG A 215 19.56 10.68 15.27
CA ARG A 215 18.50 11.64 15.00
C ARG A 215 18.92 13.09 15.17
N ASP A 216 20.21 13.34 15.39
CA ASP A 216 20.74 14.70 15.61
C ASP A 216 19.96 15.48 16.67
N ILE A 217 19.77 14.85 17.86
CA ILE A 217 18.96 15.42 18.94
C ILE A 217 19.86 15.85 20.07
N ASP A 218 19.81 17.16 20.40
CA ASP A 218 20.50 17.74 21.55
C ASP A 218 19.50 18.08 22.66
N ILE A 219 19.32 17.14 23.57
CA ILE A 219 18.42 17.25 24.73
C ILE A 219 19.01 16.46 25.91
N SER A 220 18.91 17.00 27.12
CA SER A 220 19.42 16.34 28.33
C SER A 220 18.54 15.19 28.78
N ASP A 221 19.13 14.23 29.50
CA ASP A 221 18.37 13.08 30.05
C ASP A 221 17.31 13.53 31.09
N GLU A 222 17.55 14.63 31.80
CA GLU A 222 16.59 15.22 32.70
C GLU A 222 15.35 15.77 31.95
N GLN A 223 15.58 16.43 30.81
CA GLN A 223 14.51 16.93 29.95
C GLN A 223 13.70 15.77 29.34
N ILE A 224 14.38 14.69 28.90
CA ILE A 224 13.71 13.48 28.42
C ILE A 224 12.84 12.86 29.52
N LYS A 225 13.36 12.78 30.73
CA LYS A 225 12.58 12.25 31.90
C LYS A 225 11.32 13.08 32.14
N LYS A 226 11.44 14.40 32.19
CA LYS A 226 10.30 15.33 32.34
C LYS A 226 9.28 15.19 31.21
N PHE A 227 9.76 15.04 29.95
CA PHE A 227 8.90 14.78 28.82
C PHE A 227 8.12 13.48 28.99
N ASN A 228 8.81 12.37 29.33
CA ASN A 228 8.20 11.05 29.49
C ASN A 228 7.15 11.02 30.63
N GLU A 229 7.41 11.69 31.72
CA GLU A 229 6.44 11.83 32.82
C GLU A 229 5.17 12.55 32.35
N LYS A 230 5.32 13.64 31.60
CA LYS A 230 4.20 14.37 31.04
C LYS A 230 3.50 13.62 29.91
N ALA A 231 4.23 12.94 29.04
CA ALA A 231 3.67 12.13 27.96
C ALA A 231 2.69 11.08 28.46
N LYS A 232 2.99 10.42 29.59
CA LYS A 232 2.09 9.49 30.24
C LYS A 232 0.75 10.11 30.63
N THR A 233 0.71 11.36 31.08
CA THR A 233 -0.52 12.02 31.51
C THR A 233 -1.41 12.44 30.34
N VAL A 234 -0.83 12.65 29.15
CA VAL A 234 -1.56 13.04 27.95
C VAL A 234 -1.79 11.87 26.96
N GLY A 235 -1.38 10.66 27.35
CA GLY A 235 -1.57 9.45 26.52
C GLY A 235 -0.71 9.46 25.25
N PHE A 236 0.54 9.90 25.33
CA PHE A 236 1.46 9.99 24.18
C PHE A 236 2.68 9.08 24.35
N ASP A 237 3.38 8.80 23.24
CA ASP A 237 4.57 7.95 23.24
C ASP A 237 5.75 8.63 23.94
N GLU A 238 6.67 7.84 24.47
CA GLU A 238 7.85 8.38 25.13
C GLU A 238 8.91 8.87 24.13
N TYR A 239 9.80 9.74 24.61
CA TYR A 239 10.72 10.50 23.77
C TYR A 239 11.60 9.65 22.85
N TYR A 240 12.26 8.62 23.41
CA TYR A 240 13.14 7.78 22.61
C TYR A 240 12.41 6.96 21.56
N ASN A 241 11.23 6.49 21.86
CA ASN A 241 10.39 5.80 20.89
C ASN A 241 9.97 6.72 19.75
N ALA A 242 9.51 7.93 20.09
CA ALA A 242 9.11 8.94 19.11
C ALA A 242 10.29 9.36 18.22
N ALA A 243 11.45 9.61 18.83
CA ALA A 243 12.67 9.98 18.12
C ALA A 243 13.17 8.87 17.17
N LEU A 244 13.22 7.62 17.64
CA LEU A 244 13.65 6.49 16.81
C LEU A 244 12.72 6.26 15.61
N LYS A 245 11.41 6.44 15.80
CA LYS A 245 10.40 6.39 14.73
C LYS A 245 10.53 7.54 13.72
N GLY A 246 11.32 8.56 14.02
CA GLY A 246 11.50 9.73 13.17
C GLY A 246 10.40 10.77 13.32
N PHE A 247 9.72 10.79 14.47
CA PHE A 247 8.69 11.79 14.77
C PHE A 247 9.28 13.19 14.93
N THR A 248 8.44 14.19 14.78
CA THR A 248 8.74 15.54 15.22
C THR A 248 8.77 15.56 16.74
N VAL A 249 9.88 15.98 17.33
CA VAL A 249 10.12 15.91 18.77
C VAL A 249 10.38 17.29 19.38
N PRO A 250 10.08 17.50 20.67
CA PRO A 250 10.43 18.73 21.35
C PRO A 250 11.93 18.84 21.60
N VAL A 251 12.44 20.08 21.51
CA VAL A 251 13.78 20.49 21.90
C VAL A 251 13.71 21.75 22.74
N TYR A 252 14.77 22.06 23.49
CA TYR A 252 14.78 23.20 24.45
C TYR A 252 15.98 24.11 24.17
N GLU A 253 15.74 25.21 23.47
CA GLU A 253 16.77 26.17 23.11
C GLU A 253 17.24 26.99 24.34
N ASN A 254 18.52 27.25 24.45
CA ASN A 254 19.11 28.13 25.47
C ASN A 254 18.67 27.85 26.91
N ASN A 255 18.51 26.54 27.28
CA ASN A 255 18.01 26.14 28.59
C ASN A 255 16.61 26.68 28.92
N SER A 256 15.81 27.05 27.93
CA SER A 256 14.40 27.39 28.09
C SER A 256 13.62 26.25 28.68
N SER A 257 12.62 26.55 29.51
CA SER A 257 11.62 25.58 29.96
C SER A 257 10.51 25.32 28.90
N GLU A 258 10.43 26.21 27.91
CA GLU A 258 9.45 26.11 26.80
C GLU A 258 10.01 25.28 25.67
N ALA A 259 9.30 24.22 25.32
CA ALA A 259 9.67 23.36 24.20
C ALA A 259 9.42 24.06 22.85
N LYS A 260 10.37 23.87 21.93
CA LYS A 260 10.22 24.11 20.50
C LYS A 260 10.20 22.77 19.79
N LEU A 261 9.79 22.71 18.54
CA LEU A 261 9.71 21.47 17.78
C LEU A 261 10.88 21.34 16.80
N LYS A 262 11.39 20.13 16.69
CA LYS A 262 12.38 19.75 15.69
C LYS A 262 11.82 18.68 14.76
N VAL A 263 11.72 19.00 13.47
CA VAL A 263 11.41 18.04 12.41
C VAL A 263 12.64 17.14 12.22
N ASN A 264 12.41 15.84 12.20
CA ASN A 264 13.48 14.90 11.98
C ASN A 264 13.96 14.93 10.52
N ASP A 265 15.23 15.27 10.33
CA ASP A 265 15.94 15.25 9.05
C ASP A 265 16.85 14.01 8.90
N GLY A 266 16.80 13.09 9.86
CA GLY A 266 17.68 11.92 9.92
C GLY A 266 17.37 10.84 8.89
N PRO A 267 18.11 9.73 8.91
CA PRO A 267 17.97 8.68 7.91
C PRO A 267 16.57 8.09 7.91
N GLU A 268 16.05 7.84 6.73
CA GLU A 268 14.80 7.10 6.58
C GLU A 268 14.92 5.69 7.17
N THR A 269 13.85 5.26 7.80
CA THR A 269 13.66 3.85 8.09
C THR A 269 13.34 3.13 6.77
N GLY A 270 14.01 2.03 6.50
CA GLY A 270 13.84 1.30 5.25
C GLY A 270 12.37 1.04 4.91
N LYS A 271 12.00 1.25 3.67
CA LYS A 271 10.66 0.95 3.17
C LYS A 271 10.49 -0.58 3.13
N GLY A 272 9.63 -1.11 3.98
CA GLY A 272 9.19 -2.50 3.84
C GLY A 272 8.43 -2.69 2.52
N SER A 273 8.39 -3.92 2.04
CA SER A 273 7.55 -4.27 0.90
C SER A 273 6.09 -3.97 1.20
N SER A 274 5.37 -3.42 0.24
CA SER A 274 3.91 -3.29 0.31
C SER A 274 3.27 -4.65 0.61
N VAL A 275 2.20 -4.66 1.37
CA VAL A 275 1.44 -5.87 1.66
C VAL A 275 0.43 -6.03 0.52
N ILE A 276 0.85 -6.74 -0.52
CA ILE A 276 0.05 -6.98 -1.72
C ILE A 276 -0.82 -8.21 -1.46
N ASP A 277 -2.12 -8.03 -1.61
CA ASP A 277 -3.12 -9.06 -1.36
C ASP A 277 -2.81 -9.86 -0.08
N SER A 278 -2.74 -9.14 1.05
CA SER A 278 -2.37 -9.72 2.34
C SER A 278 -3.27 -10.88 2.77
N ILE A 279 -4.49 -10.92 2.26
CA ILE A 279 -5.46 -11.97 2.50
C ILE A 279 -5.17 -13.19 1.61
N GLY A 280 -4.68 -12.97 0.39
CA GLY A 280 -4.43 -14.01 -0.60
C GLY A 280 -3.19 -14.85 -0.35
N ARG A 281 -2.34 -14.52 0.62
CA ARG A 281 -1.12 -15.29 0.92
C ARG A 281 -1.35 -16.60 1.67
N ASP A 282 -2.56 -16.96 1.93
CA ASP A 282 -2.91 -18.28 2.46
C ASP A 282 -2.91 -19.30 1.31
N PRO A 283 -2.01 -20.32 1.33
CA PRO A 283 -1.92 -21.31 0.25
C PRO A 283 -3.14 -22.22 0.13
N ASN A 284 -4.03 -22.24 1.12
CA ASN A 284 -5.31 -22.93 1.05
C ASN A 284 -6.39 -22.13 0.31
N ARG A 285 -6.08 -20.94 -0.17
CA ARG A 285 -7.05 -20.05 -0.76
C ARG A 285 -6.75 -19.72 -2.19
N THR A 286 -7.79 -19.30 -2.86
CA THR A 286 -7.66 -18.74 -4.20
C THR A 286 -7.05 -17.37 -4.15
N ASN A 287 -6.42 -16.96 -5.22
CA ASN A 287 -5.83 -15.66 -5.41
C ASN A 287 -6.80 -14.51 -5.35
N GLY A 288 -6.28 -13.36 -5.03
CA GLY A 288 -6.99 -12.13 -5.18
C GLY A 288 -8.17 -12.00 -4.24
N LEU A 289 -8.03 -12.45 -3.00
CA LEU A 289 -9.10 -12.35 -2.02
C LEU A 289 -9.43 -10.89 -1.70
N ALA A 290 -8.45 -10.01 -1.68
CA ALA A 290 -8.68 -8.58 -1.55
C ALA A 290 -9.54 -8.01 -2.69
N ARG A 291 -9.56 -8.67 -3.85
CA ARG A 291 -10.36 -8.29 -5.02
C ARG A 291 -11.81 -8.80 -4.99
N THR A 292 -12.30 -9.21 -3.85
CA THR A 292 -13.67 -9.75 -3.71
C THR A 292 -14.62 -8.70 -3.15
N ILE A 293 -15.74 -8.50 -3.80
CA ILE A 293 -16.85 -7.71 -3.26
C ILE A 293 -17.60 -8.56 -2.25
N THR A 294 -17.36 -8.32 -0.96
CA THR A 294 -17.81 -9.23 0.10
C THR A 294 -19.22 -8.94 0.62
N ASN A 295 -19.71 -7.72 0.45
CA ASN A 295 -21.04 -7.30 0.93
C ASN A 295 -21.60 -6.10 0.16
N GLU A 296 -22.84 -5.72 0.46
CA GLU A 296 -23.53 -4.58 -0.19
C GLU A 296 -22.85 -3.24 0.11
N THR A 297 -22.21 -3.07 1.28
CA THR A 297 -21.48 -1.84 1.60
C THR A 297 -20.33 -1.62 0.65
N TYR A 298 -19.47 -2.66 0.43
CA TYR A 298 -18.41 -2.56 -0.57
C TYR A 298 -18.94 -2.39 -1.99
N LYS A 299 -20.06 -3.06 -2.34
CA LYS A 299 -20.69 -2.88 -3.65
C LYS A 299 -21.13 -1.43 -3.87
N ASN A 300 -21.78 -0.83 -2.88
CA ASN A 300 -22.20 0.57 -2.95
C ASN A 300 -20.99 1.51 -3.11
N ILE A 301 -19.93 1.30 -2.33
CA ILE A 301 -18.68 2.07 -2.46
C ILE A 301 -18.07 1.88 -3.85
N ALA A 302 -17.99 0.64 -4.34
CA ALA A 302 -17.38 0.30 -5.62
C ALA A 302 -18.06 1.03 -6.79
N THR A 303 -19.40 1.08 -6.81
CA THR A 303 -20.15 1.74 -7.88
C THR A 303 -20.03 3.26 -7.90
N GLN A 304 -19.49 3.86 -6.84
CA GLN A 304 -19.24 5.31 -6.69
C GLN A 304 -17.76 5.67 -6.81
N THR A 305 -16.87 4.66 -6.98
CA THR A 305 -15.42 4.82 -6.97
C THR A 305 -14.84 4.50 -8.35
N PHE A 306 -13.82 5.26 -8.74
CA PHE A 306 -13.18 5.19 -10.05
C PHE A 306 -11.68 5.03 -9.90
N GLN A 307 -11.10 4.19 -10.73
CA GLN A 307 -9.69 4.32 -11.06
C GLN A 307 -9.57 5.47 -12.07
N VAL A 308 -8.65 6.39 -11.83
CA VAL A 308 -8.37 7.52 -12.72
C VAL A 308 -6.93 7.48 -13.18
N THR A 309 -6.69 7.83 -14.44
CA THR A 309 -5.36 8.10 -14.97
C THR A 309 -5.37 9.43 -15.71
N PHE A 310 -4.51 10.35 -15.28
CA PHE A 310 -4.22 11.59 -15.96
C PHE A 310 -2.89 11.44 -16.72
N SER A 311 -2.82 11.89 -17.96
CA SER A 311 -1.60 11.81 -18.76
C SER A 311 -1.23 13.17 -19.33
N SER A 312 0.03 13.52 -19.16
CA SER A 312 0.62 14.75 -19.68
C SER A 312 1.90 14.44 -20.48
N PRO A 313 2.29 15.24 -21.47
CA PRO A 313 3.59 15.08 -22.13
C PRO A 313 4.72 15.06 -21.11
N ASN A 314 5.61 14.09 -21.23
CA ASN A 314 6.74 13.97 -20.32
C ASN A 314 7.79 15.04 -20.65
N LYS A 315 7.94 16.02 -19.77
CA LYS A 315 8.92 17.10 -19.87
C LYS A 315 10.17 16.84 -19.03
N TYR A 316 10.22 15.71 -18.33
CA TYR A 316 11.33 15.35 -17.44
C TYR A 316 11.63 16.40 -16.35
N GLU A 317 10.65 17.25 -16.01
CA GLU A 317 10.83 18.36 -15.03
C GLU A 317 11.20 17.84 -13.64
N GLU A 318 10.58 16.73 -13.20
CA GLU A 318 10.87 16.14 -11.89
C GLU A 318 12.28 15.54 -11.86
N GLU A 319 12.71 14.84 -12.91
CA GLU A 319 14.04 14.27 -13.01
C GLU A 319 15.14 15.35 -13.04
N ILE A 320 14.85 16.46 -13.71
CA ILE A 320 15.74 17.63 -13.76
C ILE A 320 15.83 18.29 -12.38
N GLU A 321 14.69 18.52 -11.71
CA GLU A 321 14.63 19.11 -10.37
C GLU A 321 15.35 18.23 -9.35
N GLU A 322 15.11 16.91 -9.38
CA GLU A 322 15.81 15.96 -8.50
C GLU A 322 17.33 15.98 -8.67
N ALA A 323 17.78 16.04 -9.91
CA ALA A 323 19.22 16.16 -10.20
C ALA A 323 19.80 17.48 -9.72
N GLN A 324 19.08 18.60 -9.86
CA GLN A 324 19.49 19.92 -9.35
C GLN A 324 19.55 19.95 -7.81
N GLU A 325 18.54 19.37 -7.15
CA GLU A 325 18.54 19.24 -5.69
C GLU A 325 19.71 18.38 -5.21
N PHE A 326 20.02 17.32 -5.95
CA PHE A 326 21.14 16.46 -5.60
C PHE A 326 22.49 17.14 -5.78
N ILE A 327 22.66 17.97 -6.84
CA ILE A 327 23.84 18.84 -7.00
C ILE A 327 23.97 19.78 -5.80
N SER A 328 22.88 20.38 -5.35
CA SER A 328 22.87 21.24 -4.18
C SER A 328 23.31 20.51 -2.90
N LYS A 329 22.87 19.27 -2.72
CA LYS A 329 23.31 18.41 -1.62
C LYS A 329 24.80 18.08 -1.74
N ILE A 330 25.28 17.68 -2.90
CA ILE A 330 26.71 17.41 -3.15
C ILE A 330 27.55 18.64 -2.77
N ASN A 331 27.15 19.84 -3.18
CA ASN A 331 27.87 21.09 -2.86
C ASN A 331 27.89 21.41 -1.37
N SER A 332 26.92 20.92 -0.58
CA SER A 332 26.85 21.13 0.86
C SER A 332 27.60 20.09 1.69
N TRP A 333 28.02 18.99 1.08
CA TRP A 333 28.66 17.89 1.82
C TRP A 333 30.09 18.18 2.21
N SER A 334 30.47 17.78 3.42
CA SER A 334 31.87 17.61 3.77
C SER A 334 32.47 16.40 3.05
N LYS A 335 33.80 16.30 3.06
CA LYS A 335 34.49 15.15 2.49
C LYS A 335 34.01 13.84 3.13
N GLU A 336 33.84 13.84 4.45
CA GLU A 336 33.40 12.66 5.21
C GLU A 336 31.95 12.27 4.85
N GLN A 337 31.08 13.26 4.64
CA GLN A 337 29.70 12.99 4.20
C GLN A 337 29.65 12.41 2.79
N PHE A 338 30.49 12.90 1.87
CA PHE A 338 30.62 12.34 0.54
C PHE A 338 31.16 10.91 0.58
N GLU A 339 32.24 10.65 1.34
CA GLU A 339 32.81 9.31 1.51
C GLU A 339 31.78 8.34 2.10
N ALA A 340 31.00 8.76 3.09
CA ALA A 340 29.91 7.96 3.65
C ALA A 340 28.80 7.64 2.61
N TYR A 341 28.44 8.63 1.80
CA TYR A 341 27.49 8.43 0.72
C TYR A 341 28.01 7.39 -0.30
N MET A 342 29.26 7.53 -0.75
CA MET A 342 29.87 6.58 -1.71
C MET A 342 30.01 5.17 -1.13
N ALA A 343 30.34 5.06 0.16
CA ALA A 343 30.37 3.77 0.86
C ALA A 343 29.00 3.07 0.85
N ILE A 344 27.91 3.82 1.05
CA ILE A 344 26.55 3.30 0.95
C ILE A 344 26.27 2.80 -0.49
N GLN A 345 26.65 3.55 -1.51
CA GLN A 345 26.44 3.13 -2.91
C GLN A 345 27.17 1.84 -3.25
N ILE A 346 28.42 1.73 -2.80
CA ILE A 346 29.23 0.51 -3.00
C ILE A 346 28.58 -0.68 -2.29
N ARG A 347 28.11 -0.49 -1.06
CA ARG A 347 27.40 -1.54 -0.31
C ARG A 347 26.09 -1.99 -0.98
N ASN A 348 25.33 -1.04 -1.49
CA ASN A 348 24.10 -1.36 -2.23
C ASN A 348 24.41 -2.19 -3.48
N LEU A 349 25.51 -1.86 -4.17
CA LEU A 349 26.00 -2.64 -5.32
C LEU A 349 26.43 -4.06 -4.88
N GLU A 350 27.15 -4.19 -3.78
CA GLU A 350 27.56 -5.47 -3.20
C GLU A 350 26.37 -6.32 -2.78
N THR A 351 25.40 -5.74 -2.11
CA THR A 351 24.17 -6.42 -1.69
C THR A 351 23.40 -6.95 -2.89
N ASN A 352 23.25 -6.14 -3.94
CA ASN A 352 22.56 -6.54 -5.17
C ASN A 352 23.33 -7.65 -5.92
N PHE A 353 24.64 -7.53 -6.01
CA PHE A 353 25.49 -8.58 -6.58
C PHE A 353 25.34 -9.90 -5.81
N ASN A 354 25.45 -9.87 -4.48
CA ASN A 354 25.35 -11.05 -3.64
C ASN A 354 23.99 -11.72 -3.78
N TYR A 355 22.92 -10.94 -3.85
CA TYR A 355 21.57 -11.46 -4.09
C TYR A 355 21.49 -12.17 -5.45
N GLN A 356 21.86 -11.49 -6.55
CA GLN A 356 21.80 -12.08 -7.89
C GLN A 356 22.71 -13.30 -8.03
N ASN A 357 23.90 -13.24 -7.47
CA ASN A 357 24.86 -14.36 -7.47
C ASN A 357 24.29 -15.57 -6.71
N SER A 358 23.69 -15.35 -5.54
CA SER A 358 23.08 -16.42 -4.75
C SER A 358 21.88 -17.07 -5.45
N GLU A 359 21.10 -16.31 -6.23
CA GLU A 359 20.02 -16.85 -7.05
C GLU A 359 20.57 -17.75 -8.17
N ILE A 360 21.62 -17.32 -8.88
CA ILE A 360 22.28 -18.12 -9.91
C ILE A 360 22.89 -19.38 -9.31
N GLU A 361 23.58 -19.27 -8.16
CA GLU A 361 24.15 -20.42 -7.45
C GLU A 361 23.08 -21.43 -7.03
N ARG A 362 21.94 -20.93 -6.55
CA ARG A 362 20.80 -21.77 -6.20
C ARG A 362 20.25 -22.50 -7.41
N GLU A 363 20.14 -21.82 -8.55
CA GLU A 363 19.65 -22.41 -9.79
C GLU A 363 20.63 -23.45 -10.33
N ILE A 364 21.94 -23.17 -10.32
CA ILE A 364 22.98 -24.17 -10.68
C ILE A 364 22.89 -25.40 -9.77
N LYS A 365 22.76 -25.18 -8.45
CA LYS A 365 22.65 -26.27 -7.48
C LYS A 365 21.41 -27.14 -7.66
N ASN A 366 20.30 -26.54 -8.08
CA ASN A 366 19.04 -27.21 -8.31
C ASN A 366 18.96 -27.89 -9.68
N SER A 367 19.89 -27.60 -10.60
CA SER A 367 19.96 -28.22 -11.94
C SER A 367 20.74 -29.54 -11.88
N ASP A 368 20.16 -30.60 -12.42
CA ASP A 368 20.81 -31.91 -12.48
C ASP A 368 21.97 -31.85 -13.48
N SER A 369 23.21 -32.10 -12.99
CA SER A 369 24.44 -31.96 -13.74
C SER A 369 24.52 -32.84 -14.99
N ASN A 370 23.79 -33.96 -15.05
CA ASN A 370 23.84 -34.89 -16.19
C ASN A 370 22.83 -34.59 -17.30
N GLN A 371 21.75 -33.92 -16.97
CA GLN A 371 20.63 -33.64 -17.88
C GLN A 371 20.60 -32.23 -18.42
N TYR A 372 21.22 -31.28 -17.71
CA TYR A 372 21.16 -29.83 -18.00
C TYR A 372 22.55 -29.18 -18.12
N LEU A 373 23.56 -29.91 -18.54
CA LEU A 373 24.93 -29.38 -18.67
C LEU A 373 25.02 -28.08 -19.48
N GLY A 374 24.23 -27.98 -20.55
CA GLY A 374 24.16 -26.76 -21.36
C GLY A 374 23.56 -25.58 -20.63
N HIS A 375 22.54 -25.81 -19.81
CA HIS A 375 21.90 -24.79 -18.96
C HIS A 375 22.84 -24.34 -17.83
N ILE A 376 23.49 -25.29 -17.15
CA ILE A 376 24.46 -24.99 -16.10
C ILE A 376 25.62 -24.17 -16.66
N ASN A 377 26.13 -24.53 -17.86
CA ASN A 377 27.19 -23.74 -18.49
C ASN A 377 26.75 -22.31 -18.82
N LYS A 378 25.51 -22.12 -19.26
CA LYS A 378 24.93 -20.79 -19.47
C LYS A 378 24.81 -20.00 -18.17
N LEU A 379 24.38 -20.61 -17.09
CA LEU A 379 24.30 -19.98 -15.77
C LEU A 379 25.68 -19.60 -15.24
N ARG A 380 26.69 -20.44 -15.43
CA ARG A 380 28.08 -20.12 -15.06
C ARG A 380 28.62 -18.95 -15.86
N GLU A 381 28.32 -18.89 -17.15
CA GLU A 381 28.70 -17.74 -17.97
C GLU A 381 27.97 -16.46 -17.52
N GLN A 382 26.71 -16.54 -17.19
CA GLN A 382 25.96 -15.41 -16.59
C GLN A 382 26.58 -14.97 -15.25
N GLN A 383 26.96 -15.91 -14.40
CA GLN A 383 27.64 -15.63 -13.13
C GLN A 383 28.98 -14.90 -13.34
N LYS A 384 29.77 -15.36 -14.32
CA LYS A 384 31.02 -14.71 -14.70
C LYS A 384 30.79 -13.28 -15.19
N GLN A 385 29.87 -13.09 -16.11
CA GLN A 385 29.51 -11.76 -16.64
C GLN A 385 28.96 -10.84 -15.53
N LEU A 386 28.17 -11.36 -14.60
CA LEU A 386 27.67 -10.61 -13.45
C LEU A 386 28.83 -10.16 -12.56
N LYS A 387 29.83 -11.04 -12.29
CA LYS A 387 31.01 -10.71 -11.50
C LYS A 387 31.88 -9.66 -12.19
N GLU A 388 32.19 -9.84 -13.47
CA GLU A 388 32.98 -8.88 -14.25
C GLU A 388 32.31 -7.50 -14.26
N LYS A 389 30.99 -7.47 -14.45
CA LYS A 389 30.19 -6.25 -14.39
C LYS A 389 30.24 -5.60 -12.99
N PHE A 390 30.10 -6.39 -11.95
CA PHE A 390 30.19 -5.92 -10.56
C PHE A 390 31.53 -5.30 -10.24
N GLU A 391 32.64 -5.97 -10.58
CA GLU A 391 34.00 -5.45 -10.33
C GLU A 391 34.26 -4.15 -11.09
N LYS A 392 33.79 -4.07 -12.34
CA LYS A 392 33.87 -2.85 -13.14
C LYS A 392 33.09 -1.71 -12.51
N GLU A 393 31.81 -1.95 -12.16
CA GLU A 393 30.95 -0.95 -11.56
C GLU A 393 31.48 -0.49 -10.19
N LYS A 394 32.02 -1.41 -9.39
CA LYS A 394 32.64 -1.10 -8.10
C LYS A 394 33.89 -0.24 -8.25
N ALA A 395 34.74 -0.55 -9.26
CA ALA A 395 35.91 0.27 -9.57
C ALA A 395 35.53 1.67 -10.04
N GLU A 396 34.51 1.79 -10.89
CA GLU A 396 33.97 3.07 -11.34
C GLU A 396 33.42 3.90 -10.16
N LEU A 397 32.64 3.31 -9.24
CA LEU A 397 32.16 4.00 -8.04
C LEU A 397 33.30 4.50 -7.15
N LYS A 398 34.35 3.70 -6.96
CA LYS A 398 35.53 4.11 -6.17
C LYS A 398 36.32 5.24 -6.81
N ALA A 399 36.22 5.40 -8.14
CA ALA A 399 36.90 6.45 -8.87
C ALA A 399 36.17 7.80 -8.87
N TYR A 400 34.92 7.84 -8.32
CA TYR A 400 34.19 9.08 -8.19
C TYR A 400 34.75 9.93 -7.04
N ASP A 401 34.94 11.20 -7.34
CA ASP A 401 35.06 12.28 -6.37
C ASP A 401 33.81 13.17 -6.45
N GLN A 402 33.74 14.17 -5.58
CA GLN A 402 32.59 15.04 -5.46
C GLN A 402 32.33 15.85 -6.74
N GLU A 403 33.38 16.31 -7.41
CA GLU A 403 33.29 17.05 -8.67
C GLU A 403 32.82 16.15 -9.84
N LYS A 404 33.33 14.94 -9.92
CA LYS A 404 32.86 13.97 -10.93
C LYS A 404 31.39 13.56 -10.74
N LEU A 405 30.97 13.41 -9.48
CA LEU A 405 29.57 13.10 -9.19
C LEU A 405 28.66 14.26 -9.60
N LYS A 406 29.05 15.49 -9.31
CA LYS A 406 28.35 16.69 -9.73
C LYS A 406 28.28 16.82 -11.26
N LYS A 407 29.40 16.70 -11.94
CA LYS A 407 29.47 16.76 -13.39
C LYS A 407 28.59 15.72 -14.06
N TRP A 408 28.58 14.52 -13.52
CA TRP A 408 27.68 13.47 -14.02
C TRP A 408 26.20 13.87 -13.88
N GLN A 409 25.79 14.51 -12.78
CA GLN A 409 24.43 15.02 -12.62
C GLN A 409 24.09 16.14 -13.63
N GLU A 410 25.04 17.02 -13.88
CA GLU A 410 24.90 18.07 -14.92
C GLU A 410 24.72 17.46 -16.32
N GLU A 411 25.44 16.37 -16.63
CA GLU A 411 25.28 15.62 -17.88
C GLU A 411 23.89 14.94 -17.97
N GLU A 412 23.38 14.37 -16.88
CA GLU A 412 22.04 13.78 -16.84
C GLU A 412 20.95 14.86 -17.02
N ILE A 413 21.10 16.05 -16.42
CA ILE A 413 20.21 17.19 -16.66
C ILE A 413 20.19 17.58 -18.15
N ALA A 414 21.36 17.69 -18.77
CA ALA A 414 21.46 18.01 -20.20
C ALA A 414 20.79 16.94 -21.05
N LYS A 415 20.95 15.67 -20.71
CA LYS A 415 20.30 14.54 -21.38
C LYS A 415 18.78 14.57 -21.23
N TYR A 416 18.25 14.86 -20.02
CA TYR A 416 16.81 14.97 -19.81
C TYR A 416 16.22 16.16 -20.59
N LYS A 417 16.88 17.30 -20.62
CA LYS A 417 16.47 18.45 -21.45
C LYS A 417 16.40 18.08 -22.93
N LYS A 418 17.45 17.42 -23.45
CA LYS A 418 17.45 16.95 -24.84
C LYS A 418 16.33 15.93 -25.11
N LYS A 419 16.10 15.00 -24.22
CA LYS A 419 14.96 14.06 -24.32
C LYS A 419 13.62 14.78 -24.33
N ALA A 420 13.44 15.77 -23.46
CA ALA A 420 12.21 16.57 -23.42
C ALA A 420 11.92 17.25 -24.77
N GLU A 421 12.95 17.70 -25.48
CA GLU A 421 12.82 18.28 -26.81
C GLU A 421 12.55 17.22 -27.88
N GLU A 422 13.32 16.12 -27.93
CA GLU A 422 13.22 15.07 -28.94
C GLU A 422 11.93 14.23 -28.83
N GLU A 423 11.43 14.05 -27.63
CA GLU A 423 10.27 13.24 -27.29
C GLU A 423 9.00 14.09 -27.07
N ALA A 424 9.05 15.40 -27.30
CA ALA A 424 7.95 16.32 -27.13
C ALA A 424 6.69 15.85 -27.88
N GLY A 425 5.59 15.65 -27.12
CA GLY A 425 4.33 15.16 -27.66
C GLY A 425 4.30 13.68 -28.09
N LYS A 426 5.39 12.91 -27.88
CA LYS A 426 5.46 11.49 -28.23
C LYS A 426 5.40 10.58 -27.01
N ILE A 427 5.95 11.01 -25.89
CA ILE A 427 5.97 10.24 -24.64
C ILE A 427 5.13 10.97 -23.60
N PHE A 428 4.22 10.23 -22.96
CA PHE A 428 3.33 10.73 -21.94
C PHE A 428 3.65 10.07 -20.60
N ARG A 429 3.55 10.86 -19.53
CA ARG A 429 3.68 10.40 -18.16
C ARG A 429 2.29 10.24 -17.54
N PRO A 430 1.87 9.00 -17.23
CA PRO A 430 0.61 8.79 -16.56
C PRO A 430 0.77 8.98 -15.03
N THR A 431 -0.21 9.62 -14.43
CA THR A 431 -0.43 9.65 -12.98
C THR A 431 -1.76 8.99 -12.69
N SER A 432 -1.73 7.90 -11.95
CA SER A 432 -2.92 7.12 -11.63
C SER A 432 -3.26 7.18 -10.15
N GLY A 433 -4.55 7.09 -9.86
CA GLY A 433 -5.08 7.08 -8.51
C GLY A 433 -6.51 6.56 -8.47
N THR A 434 -7.08 6.65 -7.28
CA THR A 434 -8.49 6.37 -7.02
C THR A 434 -9.21 7.67 -6.71
N MET A 435 -10.41 7.84 -7.21
CA MET A 435 -11.30 8.96 -6.88
C MET A 435 -12.74 8.48 -6.74
N TRP A 436 -13.56 9.25 -6.09
CA TRP A 436 -14.95 8.90 -5.80
C TRP A 436 -15.84 10.12 -5.92
N ILE A 437 -17.14 9.92 -6.28
CA ILE A 437 -18.09 11.01 -6.37
C ILE A 437 -18.35 11.58 -4.98
N LEU A 438 -18.04 12.86 -4.82
CA LEU A 438 -18.21 13.61 -3.58
C LEU A 438 -19.50 14.41 -3.60
N ASP A 439 -19.79 15.06 -4.72
CA ASP A 439 -20.91 16.00 -4.86
C ASP A 439 -21.30 16.14 -6.34
N HIS A 440 -22.40 16.75 -6.63
CA HIS A 440 -22.79 17.16 -7.98
C HIS A 440 -23.62 18.43 -7.95
N GLN A 441 -23.53 19.24 -9.00
CA GLN A 441 -24.35 20.43 -9.13
C GLN A 441 -25.82 20.01 -9.30
N THR A 442 -26.72 20.71 -8.61
CA THR A 442 -28.16 20.54 -8.76
C THR A 442 -28.72 21.67 -9.61
N SER A 443 -29.62 21.34 -10.54
CA SER A 443 -30.30 22.35 -11.37
C SER A 443 -31.61 22.73 -10.71
N PRO A 444 -32.01 24.03 -10.79
CA PRO A 444 -33.32 24.45 -10.37
C PRO A 444 -34.49 23.81 -11.18
N ASN A 445 -34.19 23.31 -12.40
CA ASN A 445 -35.17 22.83 -13.38
C ASN A 445 -35.15 21.30 -13.58
N GLU A 446 -34.87 20.50 -12.59
CA GLU A 446 -34.94 19.01 -12.57
C GLU A 446 -34.14 18.24 -13.66
N THR A 447 -33.57 18.91 -14.65
CA THR A 447 -32.84 18.24 -15.75
C THR A 447 -31.42 17.82 -15.43
N GLY A 448 -31.06 17.80 -14.19
CA GLY A 448 -29.75 17.33 -13.68
C GLY A 448 -28.54 18.03 -14.33
N SER A 449 -27.71 18.65 -13.58
CA SER A 449 -26.42 19.13 -14.10
C SER A 449 -25.48 17.96 -14.39
N ASN A 450 -24.71 18.03 -15.47
CA ASN A 450 -23.68 17.07 -15.83
C ASN A 450 -22.30 17.45 -15.22
N LYS A 451 -22.31 18.28 -14.17
CA LYS A 451 -21.13 18.70 -13.44
C LYS A 451 -21.01 17.95 -12.11
N PHE A 452 -19.91 17.25 -11.95
CA PHE A 452 -19.61 16.41 -10.78
C PHE A 452 -18.33 16.83 -10.10
N TYR A 453 -18.27 16.61 -8.80
CA TYR A 453 -17.11 16.85 -7.94
C TYR A 453 -16.61 15.53 -7.40
N PHE A 454 -15.32 15.28 -7.56
CA PHE A 454 -14.67 14.03 -7.15
C PHE A 454 -13.65 14.30 -6.05
N GLY A 455 -13.72 13.53 -4.98
CA GLY A 455 -12.71 13.52 -3.94
C GLY A 455 -11.55 12.58 -4.29
N THR A 456 -10.32 13.02 -4.02
CA THR A 456 -9.09 12.24 -4.21
C THR A 456 -7.95 12.85 -3.37
N ASN A 457 -6.72 12.35 -3.53
CA ASN A 457 -5.56 12.99 -2.92
C ASN A 457 -5.06 14.22 -3.68
N SER A 458 -4.46 15.15 -2.94
CA SER A 458 -3.81 16.32 -3.52
C SER A 458 -2.65 15.92 -4.46
N HIS A 459 -1.86 14.88 -4.07
CA HIS A 459 -0.77 14.40 -4.93
C HIS A 459 -1.23 13.71 -6.21
N VAL A 460 -2.47 13.19 -6.27
CA VAL A 460 -3.09 12.69 -7.50
C VAL A 460 -3.61 13.86 -8.34
N ALA A 461 -4.34 14.79 -7.72
CA ALA A 461 -4.95 15.92 -8.40
C ALA A 461 -3.94 16.91 -8.98
N LYS A 462 -2.70 17.00 -8.45
CA LYS A 462 -1.64 17.85 -9.01
C LYS A 462 -1.25 17.50 -10.46
N ALA A 463 -1.63 16.32 -10.95
CA ALA A 463 -1.45 15.95 -12.35
C ALA A 463 -2.34 16.75 -13.31
N ILE A 464 -3.40 17.40 -12.78
CA ILE A 464 -4.27 18.30 -13.53
C ILE A 464 -3.58 19.67 -13.59
N ASN A 465 -2.90 19.91 -14.68
CA ASN A 465 -2.17 21.14 -14.95
C ASN A 465 -2.38 21.56 -16.41
N ASP A 466 -1.74 22.65 -16.83
CA ASP A 466 -1.87 23.22 -18.17
C ASP A 466 -1.43 22.28 -19.31
N ASN A 467 -0.72 21.20 -18.99
CA ASN A 467 -0.23 20.22 -19.97
C ASN A 467 -1.09 18.93 -20.00
N LEU A 468 -2.19 18.87 -19.25
CA LEU A 468 -3.05 17.68 -19.24
C LEU A 468 -3.61 17.41 -20.64
N SER A 469 -3.32 16.24 -21.21
CA SER A 469 -3.68 15.88 -22.58
C SER A 469 -4.70 14.76 -22.66
N SER A 470 -4.77 13.90 -21.64
CA SER A 470 -5.79 12.86 -21.58
C SER A 470 -6.16 12.45 -20.16
N MET A 471 -7.36 11.95 -20.01
CA MET A 471 -7.88 11.36 -18.78
C MET A 471 -8.61 10.06 -19.10
N SER A 472 -8.44 9.06 -18.25
CA SER A 472 -9.22 7.81 -18.30
C SER A 472 -9.91 7.58 -16.97
N LEU A 473 -11.17 7.16 -17.04
CA LEU A 473 -12.00 6.79 -15.90
C LEU A 473 -12.44 5.34 -16.02
N THR A 474 -11.99 4.48 -15.12
CA THR A 474 -12.46 3.10 -15.05
C THR A 474 -13.36 2.92 -13.85
N ARG A 475 -14.51 2.31 -14.05
CA ARG A 475 -15.49 2.02 -13.02
C ARG A 475 -16.05 0.60 -13.15
N ILE A 476 -16.58 0.09 -12.06
CA ILE A 476 -17.28 -1.18 -12.04
C ILE A 476 -18.77 -0.99 -12.38
N ASP A 477 -19.38 -1.95 -13.06
CA ASP A 477 -20.82 -1.95 -13.37
C ASP A 477 -21.64 -2.33 -12.11
N LYS A 478 -22.84 -1.76 -11.97
CA LYS A 478 -23.79 -2.08 -10.89
C LYS A 478 -24.20 -3.56 -10.83
N SER A 479 -24.03 -4.29 -11.93
CA SER A 479 -24.35 -5.71 -12.03
C SER A 479 -23.36 -6.64 -11.31
N VAL A 480 -22.27 -6.10 -10.77
CA VAL A 480 -21.30 -6.92 -10.03
C VAL A 480 -21.97 -7.68 -8.88
N GLY A 481 -21.65 -8.98 -8.78
CA GLY A 481 -22.21 -9.86 -7.75
C GLY A 481 -21.41 -9.81 -6.43
N ILE A 482 -22.11 -9.96 -5.31
CA ILE A 482 -21.46 -10.19 -4.01
C ILE A 482 -20.80 -11.56 -4.00
N GLY A 483 -19.62 -11.65 -3.37
CA GLY A 483 -18.80 -12.87 -3.36
C GLY A 483 -17.98 -13.08 -4.62
N GLN A 484 -18.12 -12.23 -5.62
CA GLN A 484 -17.37 -12.29 -6.86
C GLN A 484 -15.94 -11.76 -6.64
N THR A 485 -14.94 -12.58 -6.99
CA THR A 485 -13.54 -12.19 -7.06
C THR A 485 -13.25 -11.64 -8.46
N LEU A 486 -12.75 -10.44 -8.53
CA LEU A 486 -12.52 -9.70 -9.77
C LEU A 486 -11.13 -10.00 -10.36
N LYS A 487 -11.01 -9.83 -11.68
CA LYS A 487 -9.73 -9.88 -12.42
C LYS A 487 -9.12 -8.48 -12.54
N LEU A 488 -8.08 -8.36 -13.36
CA LEU A 488 -7.55 -7.06 -13.79
C LEU A 488 -8.65 -6.23 -14.47
N ASN A 489 -8.58 -4.91 -14.29
CA ASN A 489 -9.62 -4.02 -14.78
C ASN A 489 -9.86 -4.14 -16.29
N SER A 490 -8.79 -4.29 -17.08
CA SER A 490 -8.90 -4.44 -18.55
C SER A 490 -9.41 -5.81 -19.01
N LEU A 491 -9.43 -6.82 -18.14
CA LEU A 491 -9.77 -8.20 -18.47
C LEU A 491 -11.11 -8.63 -17.89
N ASP A 492 -11.66 -7.90 -16.93
CA ASP A 492 -12.90 -8.26 -16.25
C ASP A 492 -14.12 -7.63 -16.93
N LEU A 493 -15.17 -8.42 -17.15
CA LEU A 493 -16.43 -7.98 -17.75
C LEU A 493 -17.19 -6.93 -16.93
N ASN A 494 -16.87 -6.82 -15.64
CA ASN A 494 -17.57 -5.87 -14.77
C ASN A 494 -17.01 -4.45 -14.89
N PHE A 495 -15.85 -4.24 -15.54
CA PHE A 495 -15.29 -2.89 -15.68
C PHE A 495 -15.53 -2.29 -17.04
N LYS A 496 -15.69 -0.97 -17.03
CA LYS A 496 -15.81 -0.12 -18.21
C LYS A 496 -14.87 1.06 -18.04
N THR A 497 -14.09 1.35 -19.10
CA THR A 497 -13.14 2.48 -19.11
C THR A 497 -13.56 3.51 -20.13
N PHE A 498 -13.68 4.74 -19.69
CA PHE A 498 -14.01 5.92 -20.49
C PHE A 498 -12.73 6.75 -20.67
N HIS A 499 -12.38 7.04 -21.92
CA HIS A 499 -11.19 7.80 -22.26
C HIS A 499 -11.57 9.15 -22.86
N PHE A 500 -10.86 10.18 -22.43
CA PHE A 500 -11.02 11.55 -22.89
C PHE A 500 -9.67 12.12 -23.27
N SER A 501 -9.62 12.87 -24.38
CA SER A 501 -8.39 13.52 -24.84
C SER A 501 -8.69 14.89 -25.46
N GLY A 502 -7.64 15.65 -25.75
CA GLY A 502 -7.73 16.99 -26.30
C GLY A 502 -7.62 18.10 -25.27
N ASP A 503 -8.29 19.22 -25.46
CA ASP A 503 -8.30 20.35 -24.53
C ASP A 503 -9.22 20.05 -23.33
N LEU A 504 -8.64 19.44 -22.31
CA LEU A 504 -9.37 19.07 -21.08
C LEU A 504 -9.45 20.21 -20.07
N LYS A 505 -8.64 21.25 -20.21
CA LYS A 505 -8.51 22.35 -19.24
C LYS A 505 -9.82 23.10 -18.99
N GLN A 506 -10.68 23.22 -20.00
CA GLN A 506 -11.96 23.92 -19.87
C GLN A 506 -13.01 23.10 -19.13
N ALA A 507 -12.83 21.75 -19.08
CA ALA A 507 -13.80 20.83 -18.54
C ALA A 507 -13.38 20.22 -17.18
N ILE A 508 -12.08 20.23 -16.86
CA ILE A 508 -11.55 19.62 -15.65
C ILE A 508 -10.74 20.67 -14.88
N ASP A 509 -11.06 20.84 -13.59
CA ASP A 509 -10.40 21.80 -12.73
C ASP A 509 -10.25 21.25 -11.31
N VAL A 510 -9.21 21.67 -10.58
CA VAL A 510 -9.05 21.35 -9.16
C VAL A 510 -9.62 22.49 -8.33
N ILE A 511 -10.82 22.28 -7.79
CA ILE A 511 -11.53 23.29 -6.98
C ILE A 511 -10.83 23.54 -5.66
N PHE A 512 -10.30 22.48 -5.06
CA PHE A 512 -9.72 22.54 -3.73
C PHE A 512 -8.54 21.60 -3.61
N HIS A 513 -7.40 22.14 -3.22
CA HIS A 513 -6.32 21.42 -2.56
C HIS A 513 -6.36 21.79 -1.08
N ALA A 514 -6.30 20.80 -0.20
CA ALA A 514 -6.26 21.05 1.24
C ALA A 514 -4.85 21.48 1.67
N THR A 515 -4.43 22.61 1.15
CA THR A 515 -3.17 23.29 1.47
C THR A 515 -3.44 24.59 2.19
N ASP A 516 -2.57 24.95 3.14
CA ASP A 516 -2.61 26.23 3.87
C ASP A 516 -4.01 26.61 4.38
N PHE A 517 -4.77 25.62 4.84
CA PHE A 517 -6.17 25.76 5.23
C PHE A 517 -6.38 26.35 6.63
N ILE A 518 -5.28 26.62 7.37
CA ILE A 518 -5.26 27.23 8.70
C ILE A 518 -4.45 28.52 8.64
N GLU A 519 -4.78 29.50 9.49
CA GLU A 519 -4.05 30.76 9.65
C GLU A 519 -2.56 30.52 9.90
N GLU A 520 -1.72 31.40 9.40
CA GLU A 520 -0.27 31.26 9.39
C GLU A 520 0.34 31.13 10.78
N ASP A 521 -0.16 31.91 11.74
CA ASP A 521 0.26 31.91 13.14
C ASP A 521 -0.08 30.62 13.90
N GLN A 522 -0.91 29.75 13.32
CA GLN A 522 -1.28 28.43 13.86
C GLN A 522 -0.56 27.28 13.17
N ARG A 523 0.26 27.56 12.15
CA ARG A 523 0.96 26.50 11.40
C ARG A 523 2.19 26.01 12.15
N PRO A 524 2.57 24.73 11.94
CA PRO A 524 3.72 24.11 12.59
C PRO A 524 5.02 24.90 12.51
N THR A 525 5.28 25.61 11.41
CA THR A 525 6.47 26.43 11.21
C THR A 525 6.68 27.46 12.31
N GLU A 526 5.60 27.94 12.94
CA GLU A 526 5.69 28.91 14.05
C GLU A 526 6.25 28.32 15.35
N PHE A 527 6.17 27.00 15.49
CA PHE A 527 6.57 26.29 16.70
C PHE A 527 7.93 25.59 16.58
N LEU A 528 8.60 25.69 15.42
CA LEU A 528 9.90 25.07 15.19
C LEU A 528 11.02 25.78 15.97
N GLU A 529 12.10 25.04 16.24
CA GLU A 529 13.35 25.62 16.72
C GLU A 529 13.89 26.66 15.74
N SER A 530 14.66 27.62 16.25
CA SER A 530 15.08 28.84 15.50
C SER A 530 15.79 28.48 14.19
N LYS A 531 16.64 27.49 14.19
CA LYS A 531 17.37 26.99 13.03
C LYS A 531 16.46 26.47 11.93
N GLN A 532 15.48 25.63 12.32
CA GLN A 532 14.53 25.05 11.38
C GLN A 532 13.42 26.02 10.98
N LYS A 533 13.05 26.95 11.86
CA LYS A 533 12.08 28.00 11.51
C LYS A 533 12.59 28.84 10.32
N GLU A 534 13.87 29.20 10.29
CA GLU A 534 14.46 29.93 9.14
C GLU A 534 14.53 29.03 7.89
N LYS A 535 14.93 27.76 8.06
CA LYS A 535 15.00 26.79 6.96
C LYS A 535 13.64 26.58 6.29
N PHE A 536 12.57 26.49 7.07
CA PHE A 536 11.23 26.13 6.60
C PHE A 536 10.25 27.31 6.56
N LYS A 537 10.74 28.55 6.59
CA LYS A 537 9.89 29.76 6.67
C LYS A 537 8.83 29.89 5.57
N ASN A 538 9.10 29.34 4.39
CA ASN A 538 8.17 29.35 3.26
C ASN A 538 7.35 28.04 3.13
N THR A 539 7.56 27.10 4.02
CA THR A 539 6.88 25.81 3.99
C THR A 539 5.46 25.94 4.53
N GLY A 540 4.48 25.51 3.72
CA GLY A 540 3.08 25.48 4.12
C GLY A 540 2.71 24.18 4.85
N ILE A 541 1.41 24.00 5.00
CA ILE A 541 0.82 22.74 5.48
C ILE A 541 -0.07 22.14 4.42
N TYR A 542 -0.20 20.82 4.39
CA TYR A 542 -1.19 20.13 3.59
C TYR A 542 -1.79 18.92 4.31
N ALA A 543 -3.06 18.69 4.05
CA ALA A 543 -3.71 17.41 4.25
C ALA A 543 -3.89 16.80 2.85
N ASP A 544 -3.53 15.54 2.65
CA ASP A 544 -3.48 14.98 1.29
C ASP A 544 -4.87 14.68 0.74
N PHE A 545 -5.60 15.76 0.48
CA PHE A 545 -6.96 15.76 -0.05
C PHE A 545 -7.15 16.86 -1.09
N ALA A 546 -7.89 16.53 -2.13
CA ALA A 546 -8.31 17.49 -3.16
C ALA A 546 -9.70 17.16 -3.68
N VAL A 547 -10.34 18.16 -4.28
CA VAL A 547 -11.61 18.03 -4.98
C VAL A 547 -11.46 18.48 -6.43
N ILE A 548 -11.79 17.57 -7.35
CA ILE A 548 -11.74 17.79 -8.79
C ILE A 548 -13.18 18.04 -9.28
N GLU A 549 -13.36 19.11 -10.04
CA GLU A 549 -14.59 19.37 -10.81
C GLU A 549 -14.43 18.81 -12.22
N ILE A 550 -15.42 18.06 -12.68
CA ILE A 550 -15.54 17.61 -14.07
C ILE A 550 -16.89 18.10 -14.63
N ASP A 551 -16.81 18.95 -15.64
CA ASP A 551 -17.95 19.44 -16.42
C ASP A 551 -18.09 18.56 -17.67
N PHE A 552 -18.93 17.54 -17.58
CA PHE A 552 -19.11 16.56 -18.65
C PHE A 552 -19.80 17.16 -19.89
N ASP A 553 -20.55 18.24 -19.77
CA ASP A 553 -21.12 18.93 -20.94
C ASP A 553 -19.99 19.49 -21.81
N LYS A 554 -19.00 20.12 -21.20
CA LYS A 554 -17.82 20.61 -21.91
C LYS A 554 -16.94 19.46 -22.39
N LEU A 555 -16.75 18.44 -21.57
CA LEU A 555 -15.88 17.30 -21.86
C LEU A 555 -16.38 16.51 -23.08
N LEU A 556 -17.68 16.34 -23.22
CA LEU A 556 -18.32 15.57 -24.29
C LEU A 556 -18.75 16.43 -25.48
N LYS A 557 -18.59 17.75 -25.42
CA LYS A 557 -19.02 18.67 -26.51
C LYS A 557 -18.43 18.29 -27.86
N ASN A 558 -17.12 18.13 -27.93
CA ASN A 558 -16.44 17.80 -29.18
C ASN A 558 -16.82 16.43 -29.74
N TYR A 559 -17.21 15.47 -28.90
CA TYR A 559 -17.70 14.17 -29.31
C TYR A 559 -19.05 14.29 -30.02
N LYS A 560 -19.92 15.16 -29.53
CA LYS A 560 -21.25 15.41 -30.14
C LYS A 560 -21.16 16.24 -31.40
N ASP A 561 -20.28 17.23 -31.45
CA ASP A 561 -20.16 18.14 -32.61
C ASP A 561 -19.48 17.45 -33.82
N ASN A 562 -18.70 16.38 -33.63
CA ASN A 562 -17.93 15.69 -34.66
C ASN A 562 -18.47 14.32 -35.08
N ASN A 563 -19.76 14.14 -35.07
CA ASN A 563 -20.47 12.85 -35.25
C ASN A 563 -20.22 12.10 -36.58
N GLU A 564 -19.43 12.66 -37.53
CA GLU A 564 -19.24 12.03 -38.86
C GLU A 564 -17.87 11.36 -39.06
N ASN A 565 -16.88 11.51 -38.15
CA ASN A 565 -15.58 10.91 -38.32
C ASN A 565 -15.06 10.29 -37.00
N SER A 566 -15.29 9.00 -36.83
CA SER A 566 -14.86 8.21 -35.66
C SER A 566 -13.35 8.20 -35.40
N SER A 567 -12.51 8.61 -36.35
CA SER A 567 -11.04 8.63 -36.22
C SER A 567 -10.50 9.83 -35.42
N ASN A 568 -11.28 10.88 -35.19
CA ASN A 568 -10.90 12.10 -34.47
C ASN A 568 -11.71 12.34 -33.19
N SER A 569 -12.41 11.34 -32.69
CA SER A 569 -13.20 11.47 -31.47
C SER A 569 -12.28 11.64 -30.24
N ASN A 570 -12.51 12.70 -29.47
CA ASN A 570 -11.87 12.95 -28.18
C ASN A 570 -12.43 12.06 -27.04
N PHE A 571 -13.36 11.17 -27.36
CA PHE A 571 -14.02 10.27 -26.41
C PHE A 571 -14.14 8.88 -27.01
N TRP A 572 -13.71 7.87 -26.25
CA TRP A 572 -13.94 6.47 -26.59
C TRP A 572 -14.09 5.63 -25.32
N VAL A 573 -14.74 4.49 -25.47
CA VAL A 573 -15.06 3.59 -24.34
C VAL A 573 -14.61 2.18 -24.64
N GLN A 574 -14.05 1.53 -23.63
CA GLN A 574 -13.57 0.16 -23.72
C GLN A 574 -14.20 -0.72 -22.62
N LYS A 575 -14.41 -1.99 -22.97
CA LYS A 575 -14.77 -3.06 -22.04
C LYS A 575 -13.96 -4.31 -22.42
N GLN A 576 -13.29 -4.93 -21.47
CA GLN A 576 -12.34 -6.03 -21.71
C GLN A 576 -11.31 -5.71 -22.84
N GLY A 577 -10.75 -4.50 -22.83
CA GLY A 577 -9.82 -4.08 -23.86
C GLY A 577 -10.41 -3.90 -25.26
N GLN A 578 -11.72 -4.15 -25.46
CA GLN A 578 -12.41 -3.98 -26.74
C GLN A 578 -13.16 -2.66 -26.78
N PRO A 579 -13.08 -1.91 -27.89
CA PRO A 579 -13.84 -0.68 -28.05
C PRO A 579 -15.35 -0.97 -28.12
N ILE A 580 -16.13 -0.17 -27.38
CA ILE A 580 -17.61 -0.24 -27.35
C ILE A 580 -18.23 1.13 -27.56
N THR A 581 -17.51 2.08 -28.13
CA THR A 581 -17.93 3.48 -28.28
C THR A 581 -19.23 3.64 -29.10
N ASP A 582 -19.47 2.72 -30.03
CA ASP A 582 -20.63 2.78 -30.91
C ASP A 582 -21.97 2.78 -30.18
N ILE A 583 -22.03 2.22 -28.95
CA ILE A 583 -23.28 2.24 -28.16
C ILE A 583 -23.68 3.64 -27.66
N TYR A 584 -22.80 4.63 -27.81
CA TYR A 584 -23.02 6.02 -27.37
C TYR A 584 -23.33 7.00 -28.51
N LYS A 585 -23.30 6.57 -29.78
CA LYS A 585 -23.49 7.45 -30.94
C LYS A 585 -24.80 8.24 -30.87
N ASP A 586 -25.88 7.56 -30.54
CA ASP A 586 -27.22 8.15 -30.51
C ASP A 586 -27.69 8.60 -29.14
N LYS A 587 -26.76 8.53 -28.10
CA LYS A 587 -27.13 8.93 -26.75
C LYS A 587 -26.95 10.42 -26.53
N GLU A 588 -27.84 11.02 -25.80
CA GLU A 588 -27.68 12.38 -25.30
C GLU A 588 -26.54 12.44 -24.26
N VAL A 589 -25.91 13.61 -24.11
CA VAL A 589 -24.82 13.81 -23.11
C VAL A 589 -25.27 13.36 -21.73
N LYS A 590 -26.47 13.69 -21.31
CA LYS A 590 -27.04 13.26 -20.03
C LYS A 590 -27.03 11.75 -19.84
N ASP A 591 -27.38 10.97 -20.88
CA ASP A 591 -27.43 9.51 -20.79
C ASP A 591 -26.02 8.91 -20.72
N ILE A 592 -25.05 9.53 -21.39
CA ILE A 592 -23.63 9.16 -21.29
C ILE A 592 -23.14 9.41 -19.87
N VAL A 593 -23.44 10.57 -19.29
CA VAL A 593 -23.03 10.94 -17.92
C VAL A 593 -23.69 10.04 -16.88
N LEU A 594 -24.94 9.67 -17.06
CA LEU A 594 -25.63 8.70 -16.21
C LEU A 594 -24.91 7.34 -16.23
N ASP A 595 -24.46 6.88 -17.40
CA ASP A 595 -23.69 5.65 -17.50
C ASP A 595 -22.30 5.81 -16.86
N ILE A 596 -21.56 6.89 -17.13
CA ILE A 596 -20.25 7.15 -16.52
C ILE A 596 -20.37 7.12 -14.99
N THR A 597 -21.37 7.78 -14.43
CA THR A 597 -21.53 7.97 -12.97
C THR A 597 -22.33 6.87 -12.28
N ASN A 598 -22.66 5.76 -12.97
CA ASN A 598 -23.56 4.73 -12.45
C ASN A 598 -24.86 5.30 -11.92
N GLU A 599 -25.41 6.34 -12.58
CA GLU A 599 -26.65 7.04 -12.20
C GLU A 599 -26.63 7.62 -10.76
N TYR A 600 -25.45 8.03 -10.26
CA TYR A 600 -25.26 8.51 -8.89
C TYR A 600 -26.25 9.60 -8.49
N ALA A 601 -26.52 10.56 -9.38
CA ALA A 601 -27.45 11.67 -9.11
C ALA A 601 -28.88 11.20 -8.81
N LYS A 602 -29.28 10.01 -9.33
CA LYS A 602 -30.60 9.41 -9.11
C LYS A 602 -30.68 8.52 -7.86
N LEU A 603 -29.58 8.28 -7.17
CA LEU A 603 -29.58 7.46 -5.95
C LEU A 603 -30.42 8.12 -4.85
N ASP A 604 -31.01 7.29 -4.00
CA ASP A 604 -31.63 7.76 -2.76
C ASP A 604 -30.59 8.44 -1.88
N GLU A 605 -31.01 9.42 -1.08
CA GLU A 605 -30.13 10.16 -0.16
C GLU A 605 -29.38 9.24 0.84
N LYS A 606 -29.96 8.09 1.19
CA LYS A 606 -29.34 7.10 2.09
C LYS A 606 -28.12 6.43 1.45
N ASP A 607 -28.10 6.29 0.13
CA ASP A 607 -27.06 5.59 -0.65
C ASP A 607 -26.01 6.56 -1.21
N LYS A 608 -26.27 7.87 -1.17
CA LYS A 608 -25.29 8.91 -1.49
C LYS A 608 -24.28 9.08 -0.38
N VAL A 609 -23.16 9.64 -0.73
CA VAL A 609 -22.08 10.00 0.21
C VAL A 609 -22.56 10.98 1.26
N LYS A 610 -22.20 10.73 2.53
CA LYS A 610 -22.39 11.60 3.68
C LYS A 610 -21.05 11.81 4.37
N PHE A 611 -20.98 12.79 5.26
CA PHE A 611 -19.78 13.02 6.08
C PHE A 611 -20.08 12.72 7.55
N LYS A 612 -19.09 12.15 8.25
CA LYS A 612 -19.17 11.97 9.70
C LYS A 612 -18.91 13.31 10.38
N SER A 613 -19.86 13.76 11.20
CA SER A 613 -19.75 15.04 11.93
C SER A 613 -18.94 14.93 13.21
N SER A 614 -18.85 13.76 13.83
CA SER A 614 -18.03 13.49 15.02
C SER A 614 -16.66 12.91 14.66
N SER A 615 -15.70 13.05 15.55
CA SER A 615 -14.35 12.55 15.37
C SER A 615 -14.05 11.40 16.33
N TYR A 616 -13.32 10.39 15.86
CA TYR A 616 -12.82 9.31 16.72
C TYR A 616 -11.73 9.79 17.71
N LEU A 617 -11.26 11.01 17.60
CA LEU A 617 -10.41 11.62 18.62
C LEU A 617 -11.20 11.98 19.89
N GLU A 618 -12.51 12.17 19.76
CA GLU A 618 -13.42 12.42 20.88
C GLU A 618 -13.56 11.17 21.75
N LYS A 619 -13.60 11.35 23.06
CA LYS A 619 -13.63 10.26 24.06
C LYS A 619 -14.83 9.33 23.88
N GLU A 620 -15.97 9.88 23.53
CA GLU A 620 -17.23 9.17 23.38
C GLU A 620 -17.30 8.39 22.05
N GLN A 621 -16.52 8.80 21.04
CA GLN A 621 -16.54 8.21 19.70
C GLN A 621 -15.51 7.09 19.55
N TYR A 622 -14.34 7.20 20.16
CA TYR A 622 -13.27 6.22 19.98
C TYR A 622 -13.70 4.77 20.28
N PRO A 623 -14.48 4.49 21.34
CA PRO A 623 -14.92 3.11 21.64
C PRO A 623 -15.76 2.46 20.53
N THR A 624 -16.37 3.26 19.65
CA THR A 624 -17.20 2.71 18.54
C THR A 624 -16.40 1.99 17.48
N ILE A 625 -15.10 2.30 17.34
CA ILE A 625 -14.19 1.66 16.37
C ILE A 625 -13.12 0.82 17.04
N GLU A 626 -13.10 0.77 18.36
CA GLU A 626 -12.14 -0.07 19.04
C GLU A 626 -12.55 -1.54 18.94
N ARG A 627 -11.62 -2.38 18.51
CA ARG A 627 -11.88 -3.81 18.40
C ARG A 627 -12.17 -4.43 19.77
N MET A 628 -13.24 -5.17 19.87
CA MET A 628 -13.60 -5.89 21.08
C MET A 628 -12.49 -6.85 21.51
N ILE A 629 -12.16 -6.78 22.81
CA ILE A 629 -11.12 -7.60 23.43
C ILE A 629 -11.55 -9.06 23.49
N SER A 630 -12.81 -9.30 23.83
CA SER A 630 -13.41 -10.65 23.82
C SER A 630 -14.78 -10.59 23.15
N PHE A 631 -15.04 -11.54 22.28
CA PHE A 631 -16.29 -11.63 21.56
C PHE A 631 -16.79 -13.07 21.53
N ASN A 632 -17.95 -13.31 22.16
CA ASN A 632 -18.65 -14.58 22.06
C ASN A 632 -19.93 -14.38 21.24
N PRO A 633 -20.02 -14.91 20.01
CA PRO A 633 -21.19 -14.73 19.14
C PRO A 633 -22.48 -15.36 19.71
N ASN A 634 -22.36 -16.29 20.67
CA ASN A 634 -23.50 -16.92 21.34
C ASN A 634 -23.98 -16.09 22.57
N ASN A 635 -23.26 -15.02 22.94
CA ASN A 635 -23.67 -14.11 23.99
C ASN A 635 -24.35 -12.89 23.34
N LYS A 636 -25.64 -12.69 23.67
CA LYS A 636 -26.42 -11.59 23.06
C LYS A 636 -25.79 -10.22 23.34
N THR A 637 -25.28 -9.98 24.53
CA THR A 637 -24.65 -8.70 24.90
C THR A 637 -23.39 -8.44 24.10
N ASP A 638 -22.55 -9.46 23.88
CA ASP A 638 -21.36 -9.34 23.05
C ASP A 638 -21.70 -9.13 21.58
N LEU A 639 -22.72 -9.85 21.10
CA LEU A 639 -23.22 -9.69 19.73
C LEU A 639 -23.78 -8.28 19.50
N ASP A 640 -24.57 -7.76 20.44
CA ASP A 640 -25.13 -6.41 20.37
C ASP A 640 -24.01 -5.34 20.37
N LYS A 641 -23.00 -5.50 21.23
CA LYS A 641 -21.83 -4.63 21.25
C LYS A 641 -21.08 -4.69 19.90
N PHE A 642 -20.81 -5.90 19.40
CA PHE A 642 -20.13 -6.09 18.14
C PHE A 642 -20.89 -5.46 16.95
N ASN A 643 -22.21 -5.61 16.92
CA ASN A 643 -23.05 -5.04 15.88
C ASN A 643 -23.07 -3.49 15.91
N ASN A 644 -22.88 -2.90 17.08
CA ASN A 644 -22.81 -1.45 17.27
C ASN A 644 -21.42 -0.86 16.97
N LEU A 645 -20.38 -1.70 16.79
CA LEU A 645 -19.07 -1.20 16.38
C LEU A 645 -19.14 -0.67 14.94
N GLU A 646 -18.57 0.49 14.74
CA GLU A 646 -18.30 1.00 13.40
C GLU A 646 -17.09 0.25 12.81
N SER A 647 -17.17 -0.08 11.55
CA SER A 647 -16.08 -0.64 10.77
C SER A 647 -15.64 0.34 9.71
N LEU A 648 -14.39 0.25 9.29
CA LEU A 648 -13.86 1.06 8.20
C LEU A 648 -13.92 0.26 6.91
N TYR A 649 -14.42 0.89 5.86
CA TYR A 649 -14.53 0.34 4.51
C TYR A 649 -13.68 1.17 3.57
N ILE A 650 -12.69 0.54 2.96
CA ILE A 650 -11.81 1.14 1.96
C ILE A 650 -11.86 0.28 0.72
N LEU A 651 -11.99 0.94 -0.42
CA LEU A 651 -11.97 0.29 -1.72
C LEU A 651 -11.14 1.15 -2.66
N ASP A 652 -10.20 0.54 -3.35
CA ASP A 652 -9.26 1.22 -4.21
C ASP A 652 -8.86 0.42 -5.46
N TYR A 653 -8.03 1.06 -6.29
CA TYR A 653 -7.53 0.49 -7.53
C TYR A 653 -5.98 0.52 -7.53
N PRO A 654 -5.30 -0.35 -6.78
CA PRO A 654 -3.86 -0.43 -6.81
C PRO A 654 -3.35 -0.98 -8.15
N SER A 655 -2.14 -0.57 -8.52
CA SER A 655 -1.42 -1.17 -9.63
C SER A 655 -1.19 -2.66 -9.37
N ALA A 656 -1.50 -3.46 -10.35
CA ALA A 656 -1.33 -4.91 -10.29
C ALA A 656 0.10 -5.37 -10.59
N LYS A 657 1.02 -4.45 -10.91
CA LYS A 657 2.40 -4.73 -11.31
C LYS A 657 3.11 -5.69 -10.36
N ASP A 658 2.94 -5.50 -9.07
CA ASP A 658 3.61 -6.28 -8.03
C ASP A 658 2.68 -7.31 -7.36
N ASP A 659 1.53 -7.59 -7.98
CA ASP A 659 0.60 -8.58 -7.46
C ASP A 659 1.12 -9.99 -7.74
N TYR A 660 1.71 -10.58 -6.71
CA TYR A 660 2.34 -11.90 -6.75
C TYR A 660 1.38 -13.03 -7.14
N TYR A 661 0.10 -12.93 -6.74
CA TYR A 661 -0.85 -14.02 -6.94
C TYR A 661 -1.44 -14.07 -8.34
N PHE A 662 -1.42 -12.98 -9.09
CA PHE A 662 -1.76 -13.01 -10.50
C PHE A 662 -0.80 -13.87 -11.31
N ASP A 663 0.49 -13.87 -10.96
CA ASP A 663 1.50 -14.62 -11.71
C ASP A 663 1.38 -16.12 -11.57
N LYS A 664 0.89 -16.58 -10.41
CA LYS A 664 0.98 -18.00 -10.04
C LYS A 664 -0.27 -18.78 -10.30
N TYR A 665 -1.40 -18.14 -10.29
CA TYR A 665 -2.68 -18.82 -10.22
C TYR A 665 -3.67 -18.35 -11.27
N GLU A 666 -3.34 -17.30 -11.99
CA GLU A 666 -4.10 -16.83 -13.13
C GLU A 666 -3.35 -17.12 -14.43
N ASP A 667 -3.99 -16.92 -15.57
CA ASP A 667 -3.43 -17.23 -16.88
C ASP A 667 -2.08 -16.49 -17.07
N GLN A 668 -1.04 -17.23 -17.47
CA GLN A 668 0.30 -16.68 -17.71
C GLN A 668 0.33 -15.51 -18.71
N ASN A 669 -0.66 -15.44 -19.62
CA ASN A 669 -0.80 -14.32 -20.55
C ASN A 669 -1.10 -12.98 -19.86
N GLN A 670 -1.54 -12.98 -18.62
CA GLN A 670 -1.84 -11.77 -17.86
C GLN A 670 -0.60 -11.09 -17.30
N GLU A 671 0.54 -11.77 -17.20
CA GLU A 671 1.76 -11.21 -16.64
C GLU A 671 2.26 -9.96 -17.39
N ALA A 672 2.13 -9.96 -18.72
CA ALA A 672 2.51 -8.79 -19.52
C ALA A 672 1.57 -7.61 -19.33
N ILE A 673 0.29 -7.89 -19.11
CA ILE A 673 -0.78 -6.88 -18.95
C ILE A 673 -0.72 -6.26 -17.56
N LYS A 674 -0.50 -7.04 -16.51
CA LYS A 674 -0.51 -6.56 -15.11
C LYS A 674 0.45 -5.42 -14.84
N LYS A 675 1.55 -5.29 -15.59
CA LYS A 675 2.53 -4.21 -15.44
C LYS A 675 1.94 -2.82 -15.67
N PHE A 676 0.86 -2.76 -16.42
CA PHE A 676 0.23 -1.52 -16.86
C PHE A 676 -1.23 -1.41 -16.42
N ASP A 677 -1.72 -2.40 -15.67
CA ASP A 677 -3.12 -2.48 -15.28
C ASP A 677 -3.32 -2.38 -13.77
N PHE A 678 -4.55 -2.24 -13.37
CA PHE A 678 -5.01 -2.07 -12.00
C PHE A 678 -6.00 -3.18 -11.65
N SER A 679 -6.18 -3.38 -10.36
CA SER A 679 -7.21 -4.28 -9.84
C SER A 679 -7.98 -3.59 -8.71
N LEU A 680 -9.25 -3.91 -8.55
CA LEU A 680 -10.04 -3.40 -7.42
C LEU A 680 -9.70 -4.19 -6.16
N TRP A 681 -9.43 -3.48 -5.06
CA TRP A 681 -9.13 -4.06 -3.76
C TRP A 681 -10.05 -3.53 -2.67
N THR A 682 -10.29 -4.37 -1.65
CA THR A 682 -11.02 -4.03 -0.43
C THR A 682 -10.21 -4.39 0.81
N ASN A 683 -10.46 -3.69 1.92
CA ASN A 683 -9.95 -4.04 3.24
C ASN A 683 -10.90 -4.96 4.02
N SER A 684 -11.53 -5.92 3.37
CA SER A 684 -12.49 -6.83 3.98
C SER A 684 -11.92 -7.58 5.19
N ASP A 685 -12.77 -7.84 6.19
CA ASP A 685 -12.37 -8.61 7.37
C ASP A 685 -11.90 -10.01 6.95
N GLN A 686 -10.71 -10.38 7.39
CA GLN A 686 -10.11 -11.67 7.06
C GLN A 686 -10.95 -12.86 7.54
N ARG A 687 -11.74 -12.73 8.58
CA ARG A 687 -12.62 -13.80 9.08
C ARG A 687 -13.58 -14.29 8.00
N TYR A 688 -13.95 -13.40 7.08
CA TYR A 688 -14.70 -13.78 5.88
C TYR A 688 -14.00 -14.88 5.08
N TYR A 689 -12.68 -14.88 5.02
CA TYR A 689 -11.89 -15.80 4.21
C TYR A 689 -11.39 -17.04 4.97
N ASN A 690 -11.50 -17.06 6.30
CA ASN A 690 -10.93 -18.13 7.13
C ASN A 690 -11.78 -19.37 7.21
N GLN A 691 -12.93 -19.46 6.55
CA GLN A 691 -13.80 -20.62 6.67
C GLN A 691 -13.72 -21.53 5.44
N SER A 692 -13.64 -22.83 5.70
CA SER A 692 -13.50 -23.89 4.67
C SER A 692 -14.68 -23.99 3.72
N SER A 693 -15.83 -23.42 4.07
CA SER A 693 -17.09 -23.49 3.32
C SER A 693 -17.23 -22.49 2.19
N ARG A 694 -16.24 -21.65 1.96
CA ARG A 694 -16.27 -20.63 0.92
C ARG A 694 -16.49 -21.17 -0.50
N LYS A 695 -16.11 -22.43 -0.75
CA LYS A 695 -16.30 -23.11 -2.05
C LYS A 695 -17.76 -23.40 -2.41
N GLU A 696 -18.64 -23.42 -1.44
CA GLU A 696 -20.03 -23.85 -1.60
C GLU A 696 -21.00 -22.67 -1.74
N GLY A 697 -20.52 -21.55 -2.14
CA GLY A 697 -21.33 -20.35 -2.28
C GLY A 697 -21.49 -19.64 -0.94
N TYR A 698 -20.89 -18.51 -0.88
CA TYR A 698 -21.23 -17.48 0.03
C TYR A 698 -22.73 -17.21 -0.04
N PRO A 699 -23.44 -17.00 1.01
CA PRO A 699 -23.05 -16.75 2.40
C PRO A 699 -23.56 -17.79 3.40
N GLN A 700 -23.87 -18.99 2.98
CA GLN A 700 -24.74 -19.89 3.74
C GLN A 700 -24.21 -20.36 5.11
N LYS A 701 -22.92 -20.26 5.36
CA LYS A 701 -22.32 -20.71 6.62
C LYS A 701 -21.66 -19.62 7.45
N TYR A 702 -21.76 -18.37 7.01
CA TYR A 702 -21.23 -17.25 7.78
C TYR A 702 -22.33 -16.57 8.56
N PRO A 703 -22.13 -16.27 9.82
CA PRO A 703 -23.00 -15.33 10.52
C PRO A 703 -22.98 -13.98 9.81
N ASN A 704 -24.15 -13.43 9.49
CA ASN A 704 -24.29 -12.17 8.74
C ASN A 704 -23.46 -11.02 9.36
N TYR A 705 -23.33 -11.00 10.69
CA TYR A 705 -22.56 -9.95 11.37
C TYR A 705 -21.04 -9.94 11.03
N LEU A 706 -20.47 -11.04 10.53
CA LEU A 706 -19.07 -11.06 10.06
C LEU A 706 -18.94 -10.56 8.63
N LEU A 707 -20.00 -10.60 7.85
CA LEU A 707 -19.98 -10.30 6.43
C LEU A 707 -20.06 -8.81 6.16
N ASP A 708 -20.73 -8.08 7.06
CA ASP A 708 -20.96 -6.64 6.92
C ASP A 708 -19.87 -5.79 7.57
N LYS A 709 -18.75 -6.40 7.95
CA LYS A 709 -17.66 -5.69 8.62
C LYS A 709 -16.45 -5.50 7.73
N GLY A 710 -15.98 -4.27 7.64
CA GLY A 710 -14.63 -3.94 7.21
C GLY A 710 -13.62 -4.17 8.33
N GLU A 711 -12.33 -4.03 8.04
CA GLU A 711 -11.30 -4.07 9.06
C GLU A 711 -11.31 -2.81 9.93
N PHE A 712 -10.76 -2.94 11.13
CA PHE A 712 -10.68 -1.87 12.12
C PHE A 712 -9.40 -1.04 11.96
N LEU A 713 -9.21 -0.07 12.86
CA LEU A 713 -7.97 0.67 12.95
C LEU A 713 -6.80 -0.22 13.36
N SER A 714 -5.62 0.16 12.92
CA SER A 714 -4.38 -0.54 13.25
C SER A 714 -4.03 -0.39 14.72
N TYR A 715 -3.59 -1.49 15.31
CA TYR A 715 -2.85 -1.49 16.56
C TYR A 715 -1.34 -1.50 16.34
N GLN A 716 -0.87 -1.64 15.12
CA GLN A 716 0.57 -1.56 14.81
C GLN A 716 1.05 -0.12 14.87
N ILE A 717 2.34 0.02 15.19
CA ILE A 717 2.86 1.32 15.66
C ILE A 717 3.54 2.15 14.56
N GLY A 718 3.56 1.82 13.31
CA GLY A 718 4.32 2.55 12.30
C GLY A 718 4.31 4.08 12.46
N TYR A 719 3.12 4.65 12.69
CA TYR A 719 2.94 6.11 12.87
C TYR A 719 2.12 6.47 14.11
N ARG A 720 1.70 5.49 14.91
CA ARG A 720 0.83 5.73 16.06
C ARG A 720 1.52 6.56 17.12
N SER A 721 0.89 7.66 17.51
CA SER A 721 1.38 8.56 18.56
C SER A 721 0.47 8.59 19.82
N PHE A 722 -0.83 8.32 19.68
CA PHE A 722 -1.74 8.24 20.82
C PHE A 722 -1.79 6.81 21.38
N ILE A 723 -1.44 6.65 22.66
CA ILE A 723 -1.46 5.35 23.35
C ILE A 723 -2.88 4.91 23.66
N ASP A 724 -3.69 5.85 24.14
CA ASP A 724 -5.10 5.62 24.56
C ASP A 724 -6.08 5.54 23.38
N LYS A 725 -5.63 5.90 22.18
CA LYS A 725 -6.42 5.85 20.93
C LYS A 725 -5.62 5.24 19.78
N PRO A 726 -5.33 3.92 19.88
CA PRO A 726 -4.60 3.24 18.83
C PRO A 726 -5.23 3.45 17.44
N GLY A 727 -4.39 3.70 16.45
CA GLY A 727 -4.84 3.94 15.08
C GLY A 727 -5.14 5.40 14.75
N LEU A 728 -5.03 6.31 15.74
CA LEU A 728 -5.10 7.76 15.51
C LEU A 728 -3.70 8.38 15.64
N THR A 729 -3.42 9.39 14.82
CA THR A 729 -2.15 10.12 14.88
C THR A 729 -2.31 11.57 14.39
N ASP A 730 -1.45 12.45 14.89
CA ASP A 730 -1.25 13.78 14.34
C ASP A 730 -0.15 13.69 13.27
N ALA A 731 -0.48 14.02 12.04
CA ALA A 731 0.42 13.89 10.91
C ALA A 731 1.74 14.67 11.08
N PHE A 732 1.67 15.87 11.64
CA PHE A 732 2.87 16.68 11.84
C PHE A 732 3.78 16.10 12.92
N ILE A 733 3.22 15.61 14.01
CA ILE A 733 3.99 14.99 15.10
C ILE A 733 4.55 13.62 14.67
N ALA A 734 3.77 12.84 13.93
CA ALA A 734 4.14 11.45 13.61
C ALA A 734 4.87 11.29 12.28
N SER A 735 4.56 12.11 11.28
CA SER A 735 5.13 11.99 9.93
C SER A 735 4.98 13.29 9.16
N SER A 736 5.81 14.27 9.51
CA SER A 736 5.80 15.59 8.87
C SER A 736 6.24 15.57 7.39
N ARG A 737 6.65 14.40 6.88
CA ARG A 737 7.17 14.20 5.52
C ARG A 737 6.59 12.93 4.92
N VAL A 738 6.51 12.90 3.59
CA VAL A 738 6.30 11.66 2.82
C VAL A 738 7.66 11.15 2.35
N GLY A 739 8.14 10.10 3.00
CA GLY A 739 9.53 9.69 2.82
C GLY A 739 10.50 10.71 3.41
N ASP A 740 11.59 11.00 2.70
CA ASP A 740 12.60 12.02 3.05
C ASP A 740 12.31 13.39 2.42
N LYS A 741 11.24 13.52 1.64
CA LYS A 741 10.89 14.74 0.91
C LYS A 741 9.61 15.37 1.42
N LEU A 742 9.55 16.70 1.39
CA LEU A 742 8.31 17.42 1.58
C LEU A 742 7.42 17.32 0.34
N TYR A 743 6.12 17.38 0.55
CA TYR A 743 5.17 17.47 -0.56
C TYR A 743 5.35 18.80 -1.29
N LYS A 744 5.35 18.79 -2.63
CA LYS A 744 5.45 19.99 -3.46
C LYS A 744 4.22 20.16 -4.34
N LEU A 745 3.66 21.35 -4.33
CA LEU A 745 2.61 21.80 -5.22
C LEU A 745 2.94 23.21 -5.71
N ASN A 746 2.96 23.44 -7.03
CA ASN A 746 3.29 24.74 -7.62
C ASN A 746 4.59 25.34 -7.08
N LYS A 747 5.65 24.53 -6.97
CA LYS A 747 6.99 24.89 -6.45
C LYS A 747 7.04 25.25 -4.95
N LYS A 748 5.94 25.22 -4.23
CA LYS A 748 5.90 25.42 -2.78
C LYS A 748 5.95 24.07 -2.07
N GLU A 749 6.71 24.02 -0.96
CA GLU A 749 6.82 22.86 -0.09
C GLU A 749 5.79 22.91 1.04
N TYR A 750 5.36 21.73 1.50
CA TYR A 750 4.34 21.61 2.53
C TYR A 750 4.68 20.51 3.53
N PHE A 751 4.49 20.78 4.81
CA PHE A 751 4.44 19.75 5.85
C PHE A 751 3.10 19.04 5.83
N GLN A 752 3.11 17.72 6.01
CA GLN A 752 1.89 16.98 6.26
C GLN A 752 1.30 17.41 7.61
N TYR A 753 -0.01 17.65 7.64
CA TYR A 753 -0.69 18.21 8.80
C TYR A 753 -2.10 17.65 8.96
N GLY A 754 -2.55 17.57 10.20
CA GLY A 754 -3.91 17.20 10.53
C GLY A 754 -4.03 15.80 11.13
N LEU A 755 -5.25 15.47 11.58
CA LEU A 755 -5.60 14.17 12.12
C LEU A 755 -5.58 13.10 11.05
N GLN A 756 -5.01 11.95 11.38
CA GLN A 756 -5.01 10.78 10.51
C GLN A 756 -5.50 9.54 11.23
N ILE A 757 -6.01 8.59 10.48
CA ILE A 757 -6.33 7.25 10.92
C ILE A 757 -5.50 6.22 10.16
N MET A 758 -5.24 5.09 10.80
CA MET A 758 -4.36 4.03 10.30
C MET A 758 -5.15 2.73 10.11
N PRO A 759 -5.66 2.46 8.89
CA PRO A 759 -6.28 1.18 8.57
C PRO A 759 -5.29 0.03 8.79
N ARG A 760 -5.79 -1.03 9.42
CA ARG A 760 -5.00 -2.18 9.84
C ARG A 760 -4.74 -3.14 8.68
N PHE A 761 -3.50 -3.63 8.57
CA PHE A 761 -3.07 -4.62 7.58
C PHE A 761 -3.40 -4.26 6.13
N TYR A 762 -3.59 -3.00 5.86
CA TYR A 762 -3.95 -2.50 4.56
C TYR A 762 -2.85 -1.56 4.05
N ALA A 763 -1.99 -2.08 3.19
CA ALA A 763 -0.85 -1.36 2.61
C ALA A 763 -0.75 -1.68 1.10
N PRO A 764 -1.76 -1.30 0.30
CA PRO A 764 -1.78 -1.53 -1.14
C PRO A 764 -0.68 -0.75 -1.86
N SER A 765 -0.38 -1.13 -3.11
CA SER A 765 0.57 -0.45 -3.98
C SER A 765 0.02 0.88 -4.53
N GLY A 766 0.85 1.60 -5.29
CA GLY A 766 0.44 2.86 -5.95
C GLY A 766 -0.80 2.67 -6.81
N GLY A 767 -1.64 3.72 -6.88
CA GLY A 767 -2.98 3.68 -7.49
C GLY A 767 -4.11 3.62 -6.45
N ALA A 768 -3.84 3.10 -5.25
CA ALA A 768 -4.79 3.14 -4.13
C ALA A 768 -4.98 4.55 -3.54
N SER A 769 -4.03 5.44 -3.78
CA SER A 769 -4.10 6.83 -3.36
C SER A 769 -5.39 7.51 -3.81
N GLY A 770 -6.07 8.20 -2.89
CA GLY A 770 -7.32 8.89 -3.13
C GLY A 770 -8.58 8.11 -2.75
N SER A 771 -8.45 6.89 -2.25
CA SER A 771 -9.59 6.06 -1.84
C SER A 771 -10.34 6.66 -0.66
N SER A 772 -11.68 6.60 -0.71
CA SER A 772 -12.50 7.02 0.43
C SER A 772 -12.40 6.02 1.59
N VAL A 773 -12.34 6.54 2.81
CA VAL A 773 -12.53 5.77 4.04
C VAL A 773 -13.91 6.07 4.58
N ARG A 774 -14.77 5.07 4.66
CA ARG A 774 -16.16 5.19 5.08
C ARG A 774 -16.49 4.27 6.23
N ASN A 775 -17.52 4.59 6.99
CA ASN A 775 -18.08 3.66 7.97
C ASN A 775 -19.28 2.88 7.38
N ASN A 776 -19.88 2.01 8.20
CA ASN A 776 -21.04 1.20 7.84
C ASN A 776 -22.34 1.99 7.56
N LYS A 777 -22.35 3.29 7.83
CA LYS A 777 -23.46 4.22 7.51
C LYS A 777 -23.23 4.99 6.21
N ASN A 778 -22.23 4.59 5.42
CA ASN A 778 -21.75 5.30 4.24
C ASN A 778 -21.28 6.75 4.52
N GLU A 779 -20.85 7.01 5.76
CA GLU A 779 -20.30 8.31 6.14
C GLU A 779 -18.81 8.33 5.84
N LEU A 780 -18.36 9.32 5.10
CA LEU A 780 -16.96 9.60 4.81
C LEU A 780 -16.25 10.11 6.07
N ILE A 781 -15.13 9.49 6.36
CA ILE A 781 -14.27 9.81 7.49
C ILE A 781 -12.99 10.49 6.99
N GLY A 782 -12.43 9.98 5.90
CA GLY A 782 -11.16 10.45 5.38
C GLY A 782 -10.84 9.92 4.00
N VAL A 783 -9.61 10.18 3.56
CA VAL A 783 -9.05 9.75 2.28
C VAL A 783 -7.72 9.06 2.51
N PHE A 784 -7.58 7.84 1.97
CA PHE A 784 -6.36 7.05 2.02
C PHE A 784 -5.28 7.65 1.12
N HIS A 785 -4.02 7.74 1.61
CA HIS A 785 -2.97 8.40 0.83
C HIS A 785 -1.60 7.74 0.88
N ALA A 786 -1.33 6.94 1.91
CA ALA A 786 -0.02 6.33 2.09
C ALA A 786 -0.11 5.02 2.88
N ALA A 787 0.98 4.26 2.85
CA ALA A 787 1.12 3.04 3.61
C ALA A 787 2.54 2.89 4.17
N ASN A 788 2.64 2.25 5.34
CA ASN A 788 3.90 1.77 5.89
C ASN A 788 3.95 0.25 5.74
N GLY A 789 4.72 -0.23 4.76
CA GLY A 789 4.84 -1.66 4.47
C GLY A 789 5.49 -2.45 5.62
N SER A 790 6.44 -1.87 6.36
CA SER A 790 7.08 -2.51 7.52
C SER A 790 6.12 -2.70 8.68
N ALA A 791 5.27 -1.72 8.95
CA ALA A 791 4.23 -1.80 9.97
C ALA A 791 2.93 -2.43 9.46
N LYS A 792 2.83 -2.71 8.16
CA LYS A 792 1.60 -3.21 7.51
C LYS A 792 0.38 -2.34 7.83
N THR A 793 0.57 -1.04 7.77
CA THR A 793 -0.40 -0.04 8.20
C THR A 793 -0.64 0.96 7.07
N GLY A 794 -1.89 1.23 6.77
CA GLY A 794 -2.28 2.33 5.91
C GLY A 794 -2.34 3.66 6.65
N LEU A 795 -2.41 4.75 5.90
CA LEU A 795 -2.64 6.10 6.41
C LEU A 795 -3.76 6.77 5.62
N ALA A 796 -4.68 7.37 6.35
CA ALA A 796 -5.75 8.16 5.76
C ALA A 796 -5.90 9.51 6.47
N THR A 797 -5.94 10.58 5.68
CA THR A 797 -6.24 11.93 6.15
C THR A 797 -7.70 12.02 6.56
N VAL A 798 -7.98 12.53 7.75
CA VAL A 798 -9.35 12.71 8.27
C VAL A 798 -9.88 14.08 7.86
N PHE A 799 -11.14 14.13 7.38
CA PHE A 799 -11.73 15.38 6.92
C PHE A 799 -12.01 16.38 8.03
N ARG A 800 -12.22 15.90 9.26
CA ARG A 800 -12.59 16.76 10.38
C ARG A 800 -11.76 16.44 11.63
N SER A 801 -11.20 17.48 12.26
CA SER A 801 -10.52 17.42 13.55
C SER A 801 -11.20 18.32 14.58
N PRO A 802 -11.47 17.82 15.79
CA PRO A 802 -11.96 18.65 16.90
C PRO A 802 -10.83 19.41 17.60
N GLY A 803 -9.59 19.31 17.08
CA GLY A 803 -8.39 19.78 17.77
C GLY A 803 -7.93 18.85 18.88
N TYR A 804 -6.70 19.04 19.34
CA TYR A 804 -6.17 18.31 20.50
C TYR A 804 -5.16 19.19 21.25
N ASN A 805 -5.39 19.34 22.54
CA ASN A 805 -4.50 20.11 23.42
C ASN A 805 -3.47 19.17 24.06
N TYR A 806 -2.21 19.31 23.68
CA TYR A 806 -1.09 18.54 24.23
C TYR A 806 -0.62 19.01 25.61
N GLN A 807 -1.32 19.97 26.22
CA GLN A 807 -1.03 20.49 27.56
C GLN A 807 0.43 20.98 27.70
N GLY A 808 0.98 21.51 26.64
CA GLY A 808 2.37 21.99 26.57
C GLY A 808 3.44 20.92 26.44
N LEU A 809 3.08 19.64 26.17
CA LEU A 809 4.06 18.59 25.87
C LEU A 809 4.94 18.94 24.66
N PHE A 810 4.36 19.61 23.66
CA PHE A 810 5.02 20.14 22.47
C PHE A 810 5.10 21.68 22.47
N GLY A 811 5.33 22.28 23.64
CA GLY A 811 5.34 23.74 23.81
C GLY A 811 3.97 24.34 23.55
N LYS A 812 3.91 25.36 22.70
CA LYS A 812 2.65 26.03 22.29
C LYS A 812 1.90 25.28 21.18
N TYR A 813 2.52 24.29 20.55
CA TYR A 813 1.88 23.53 19.49
C TYR A 813 0.72 22.69 20.02
N ASN A 814 -0.41 22.80 19.34
CA ASN A 814 -1.59 21.96 19.51
C ASN A 814 -2.16 21.60 18.12
N LEU A 815 -2.83 20.44 18.01
CA LEU A 815 -3.55 20.12 16.79
C LEU A 815 -4.79 21.03 16.69
N ALA A 816 -4.93 21.74 15.58
CA ALA A 816 -6.04 22.67 15.39
C ALA A 816 -7.37 21.97 15.07
N GLU A 817 -8.48 22.66 15.37
CA GLU A 817 -9.78 22.35 14.81
C GLU A 817 -9.82 22.67 13.31
N TYR A 818 -10.41 21.78 12.52
CA TYR A 818 -10.69 22.04 11.11
C TYR A 818 -11.77 21.08 10.56
N ASP A 819 -12.38 21.51 9.45
CA ASP A 819 -13.25 20.67 8.61
C ASP A 819 -12.93 20.98 7.14
N LEU A 820 -12.32 20.02 6.43
CA LEU A 820 -11.86 20.22 5.05
C LEU A 820 -13.02 20.37 4.05
N ILE A 821 -14.22 19.92 4.44
CA ILE A 821 -15.42 19.99 3.58
C ILE A 821 -16.19 21.29 3.85
N TYR A 822 -16.69 21.43 5.07
CA TYR A 822 -17.58 22.54 5.42
C TYR A 822 -16.83 23.77 5.93
N GLY A 823 -15.66 23.61 6.53
CA GLY A 823 -14.95 24.70 7.21
C GLY A 823 -15.60 25.10 8.53
N GLY A 824 -15.35 26.31 8.97
CA GLY A 824 -16.02 26.91 10.13
C GLY A 824 -15.27 26.81 11.45
N ALA A 825 -14.08 26.23 11.50
CA ALA A 825 -13.25 26.27 12.70
C ALA A 825 -12.60 27.66 12.87
N LYS A 826 -12.26 27.98 14.12
CA LYS A 826 -11.78 29.32 14.55
C LYS A 826 -10.63 29.88 13.72
N HIS A 827 -9.63 29.08 13.44
CA HIS A 827 -8.43 29.46 12.70
C HIS A 827 -8.39 28.93 11.28
N GLN A 828 -9.50 28.39 10.81
CA GLN A 828 -9.57 27.82 9.46
C GLN A 828 -9.91 28.90 8.43
N ILE A 829 -9.11 28.92 7.34
CA ILE A 829 -9.23 29.93 6.27
C ILE A 829 -9.61 29.35 4.92
N ASN A 830 -9.57 28.01 4.76
CA ASN A 830 -9.97 27.37 3.52
C ASN A 830 -10.65 26.01 3.77
N SER A 831 -11.53 25.63 2.86
CA SER A 831 -12.21 24.33 2.79
C SER A 831 -12.78 24.13 1.39
N TYR A 832 -13.30 22.94 1.08
CA TYR A 832 -14.02 22.72 -0.18
C TYR A 832 -15.17 23.73 -0.35
N ARG A 833 -16.00 23.92 0.67
CA ARG A 833 -17.07 24.93 0.66
C ARG A 833 -16.56 26.33 0.35
N TYR A 834 -15.48 26.77 0.98
CA TYR A 834 -14.91 28.11 0.74
C TYR A 834 -14.38 28.25 -0.69
N SER A 835 -13.70 27.24 -1.20
CA SER A 835 -13.16 27.25 -2.55
C SER A 835 -14.28 27.25 -3.59
N LEU A 836 -15.31 26.46 -3.37
CA LEU A 836 -16.50 26.42 -4.23
C LEU A 836 -17.23 27.76 -4.23
N PHE A 837 -17.42 28.39 -3.05
CA PHE A 837 -18.00 29.72 -2.93
C PHE A 837 -17.19 30.75 -3.72
N ARG A 838 -15.87 30.80 -3.56
CA ARG A 838 -15.02 31.74 -4.30
C ARG A 838 -15.14 31.60 -5.81
N LYS A 839 -15.27 30.38 -6.31
CA LYS A 839 -15.43 30.13 -7.76
C LYS A 839 -16.79 30.59 -8.27
N TYR A 840 -17.85 30.37 -7.51
CA TYR A 840 -19.25 30.54 -7.97
C TYR A 840 -20.00 31.69 -7.27
N GLN A 841 -19.33 32.57 -6.50
CA GLN A 841 -19.98 33.64 -5.74
C GLN A 841 -20.83 34.62 -6.58
N ASN A 842 -20.56 34.71 -7.89
CA ASN A 842 -21.32 35.57 -8.81
C ASN A 842 -22.56 34.86 -9.41
N GLN A 843 -22.82 33.61 -9.02
CA GLN A 843 -23.98 32.83 -9.47
C GLN A 843 -24.92 32.60 -8.28
N SER A 844 -25.92 33.45 -8.13
CA SER A 844 -26.82 33.44 -6.96
C SER A 844 -27.55 32.12 -6.76
N ASP A 845 -27.80 31.37 -7.86
CA ASP A 845 -28.60 30.15 -7.86
C ASP A 845 -27.72 28.87 -7.85
N PHE A 846 -26.41 29.04 -7.66
CA PHE A 846 -25.51 27.90 -7.63
C PHE A 846 -25.74 27.03 -6.39
N LYS A 847 -26.09 25.76 -6.62
CA LYS A 847 -26.34 24.76 -5.58
C LYS A 847 -25.74 23.42 -5.97
N THR A 848 -25.41 22.65 -4.96
CA THR A 848 -24.98 21.25 -5.12
C THR A 848 -25.79 20.33 -4.21
N ALA A 849 -25.61 19.02 -4.36
CA ALA A 849 -26.29 18.05 -3.50
C ALA A 849 -25.89 18.20 -2.03
N LEU A 850 -24.64 18.60 -1.73
CA LEU A 850 -24.18 18.90 -0.37
C LEU A 850 -24.65 20.28 0.12
N PHE A 851 -24.73 21.27 -0.75
CA PHE A 851 -25.04 22.66 -0.42
C PHE A 851 -26.39 23.09 -1.03
N LYS A 852 -27.46 22.43 -0.60
CA LYS A 852 -28.84 22.59 -1.13
C LYS A 852 -29.38 24.01 -0.90
N GLU A 853 -28.97 24.66 0.18
CA GLU A 853 -29.38 26.02 0.53
C GLU A 853 -28.52 27.11 -0.17
N GLY A 854 -27.60 26.71 -1.03
CA GLY A 854 -26.61 27.58 -1.65
C GLY A 854 -25.40 27.81 -0.76
N LEU A 855 -24.51 28.68 -1.26
CA LEU A 855 -23.23 28.98 -0.64
C LEU A 855 -23.17 30.46 -0.29
N ASP A 856 -23.03 30.77 0.99
CA ASP A 856 -22.66 32.09 1.47
C ASP A 856 -21.83 31.95 2.76
N ARG A 857 -21.48 33.06 3.40
CA ARG A 857 -20.70 33.08 4.63
C ARG A 857 -21.35 32.29 5.77
N ASN A 858 -22.67 32.31 5.86
CA ASN A 858 -23.45 31.76 6.98
C ASN A 858 -24.24 30.49 6.61
N LYS A 859 -24.43 30.25 5.30
CA LYS A 859 -25.15 29.08 4.79
C LYS A 859 -24.21 28.00 4.31
N GLY A 860 -24.70 26.77 4.23
CA GLY A 860 -23.93 25.63 3.71
C GLY A 860 -23.14 24.89 4.77
N ILE A 861 -23.20 25.26 6.06
CA ILE A 861 -22.70 24.43 7.16
C ILE A 861 -23.90 23.85 7.92
N PRO A 862 -24.19 22.55 7.78
CA PRO A 862 -25.23 21.90 8.57
C PRO A 862 -24.94 22.00 10.07
N GLU A 863 -26.00 22.05 10.91
CA GLU A 863 -25.88 22.31 12.34
C GLU A 863 -24.91 21.33 13.05
N GLN A 864 -24.97 20.04 12.67
CA GLN A 864 -24.11 19.01 13.25
C GLN A 864 -22.63 19.17 12.90
N PHE A 865 -22.28 20.02 11.92
CA PHE A 865 -20.88 20.31 11.54
C PHE A 865 -20.39 21.64 12.08
N LYS A 866 -21.21 22.42 12.79
CA LYS A 866 -20.74 23.64 13.45
C LYS A 866 -19.86 23.31 14.64
N PHE A 867 -18.75 24.02 14.78
CA PHE A 867 -17.93 23.96 15.98
C PHE A 867 -18.64 24.70 17.13
N LYS A 868 -18.44 24.25 18.39
CA LYS A 868 -19.15 24.79 19.57
C LYS A 868 -18.86 26.27 19.79
N GLU A 869 -17.63 26.69 19.56
CA GLU A 869 -17.28 28.10 19.53
C GLU A 869 -17.41 28.61 18.09
N ASN A 870 -18.59 29.16 17.78
CA ASN A 870 -18.86 29.75 16.48
C ASN A 870 -18.13 31.10 16.36
N ASN A 871 -16.80 31.03 16.18
CA ASN A 871 -15.94 32.21 16.08
C ASN A 871 -15.77 32.71 14.64
N PHE A 872 -16.84 32.68 13.83
CA PHE A 872 -16.95 33.57 12.67
C PHE A 872 -16.89 35.07 13.04
N SER A 873 -16.70 35.40 14.33
CA SER A 873 -16.55 36.79 14.82
C SER A 873 -15.24 37.41 14.34
N LYS A 874 -14.17 36.66 14.08
CA LYS A 874 -13.05 37.20 13.31
C LYS A 874 -13.48 37.41 11.87
N ASP A 875 -13.20 38.58 11.33
CA ASP A 875 -13.55 38.95 9.96
C ASP A 875 -12.79 38.09 8.95
N HIS A 876 -13.33 36.90 8.68
CA HIS A 876 -12.84 36.03 7.61
C HIS A 876 -13.23 36.56 6.22
N SER A 877 -13.91 37.72 6.13
CA SER A 877 -14.33 38.31 4.86
C SER A 877 -13.17 38.47 3.86
N LYS A 878 -11.95 38.71 4.37
CA LYS A 878 -10.72 38.82 3.55
C LYS A 878 -10.42 37.52 2.77
N TYR A 879 -10.86 36.34 3.25
CA TYR A 879 -10.65 35.06 2.59
C TYR A 879 -11.74 34.72 1.57
N PHE A 880 -12.86 35.44 1.62
CA PHE A 880 -13.94 35.33 0.63
C PHE A 880 -13.86 36.42 -0.47
N LYS A 881 -12.94 37.35 -0.34
CA LYS A 881 -12.63 38.32 -1.40
C LYS A 881 -11.62 37.71 -2.38
N LYS A 882 -11.81 38.01 -3.68
CA LYS A 882 -10.88 37.58 -4.74
C LYS A 882 -9.48 38.11 -4.50
#